data_57e6cab07235522178c045906fa41fc5
#
_entry.id   57e6cab07235522178c045906fa41fc5
#
_cell.length_a   1.000
_cell.length_b   1.000
_cell.length_c   1.000
_cell.angle_alpha   90.00
_cell.angle_beta   90.00
_cell.angle_gamma   90.00
#
_symmetry.space_group_name_H-M   'P 1'
#
loop_
_entity.id
_entity.type
_entity.pdbx_description
1 polymer ?
#
loop_
_entity_poly.entity_id
_entity_poly.type
_entity_poly.pdbx_seq_one_letter_code
_entity_poly.pdbx_strand_id
1 'polypeptide(L)'
;MKLLFLIFLLCGYCFGLNYDTVFKEGFERANINQSAFEEFIESSYLKDHSYLDILKISFIENVNIIFNSSIISQDCIEDMKLVISTLNESITDRNHLDLKINLTNTVMVNGILPMIDSTGKIPNGILLGNLIAFGLKSECQNVYVDVPNRSRPLEGAYGRVSINIPVNGTVYTGQCTIGRIFTWDICVPKSCESHSDMLNLVRSFNISKKSTNVSQICDVGTFADNPKMDFRGYIVGILMLIIVLWSIIASIVDIYIVPILKSKKSTILYKKSFKLMQAMSLYTNIKTILKLPKKPTLPKDDNGLGKTFVRSEIISSLHCIRVISIIWVMMGHCLGFVMVIAVNPKDMVKLFGDYSKQYLPNAFFSVDSFFFMSGLLLSFMFFKSLKRNRRRTLSINNFIMMYAHRIIRLSPSYYMAVAFYTWVFAPNFINNMAIYILSAFNGSNSCNDYWWTNFLYINNYVHVKNQCYLISWYLATDLQIFLFCPIILIPLALNVKLGLIVSVGIIALSTAVNIFEVFYFYFPPSDFSYGWMDPRMKDYTDYTEFMYNAPWIRCQIYIIGMLVGYFLQMKKSLKIPFFVNILGWIVSLIIMVADVISIRDWASGLPMDLFPRAMYSAFSKIGWGISLSFIVISCFYGHGGIINRFMSWPLWSPLGKITYSTYLIHLMVITYVIGGMEDQFIFVSVWNTFIYIILPIIILSFFFSFIWCAIFEVGVGKIEDLLLDRRGEGKKNNGNPVVKESVKIHDEKTVEKINDGWRYSIFSIDNYKI
;
A
#
# COMPACT_ATOMS: atom_id res chain seq x y z
N MET A 1 2.16 31.93 17.05
CA MET A 1 1.09 31.16 17.66
C MET A 1 0.03 32.02 18.35
N LYS A 2 0.36 32.97 19.23
CA LYS A 2 -0.68 33.85 19.78
C LYS A 2 -1.38 34.68 18.69
N LEU A 3 -0.69 35.16 17.65
CA LEU A 3 -1.32 35.80 16.49
C LEU A 3 -2.16 34.80 15.66
N LEU A 4 -1.66 33.60 15.48
CA LEU A 4 -2.32 32.51 14.77
C LEU A 4 -3.48 31.91 15.58
N PHE A 5 -3.31 31.74 16.88
CA PHE A 5 -4.40 31.41 17.82
C PHE A 5 -5.46 32.50 17.91
N LEU A 6 -5.10 33.71 17.58
CA LEU A 6 -5.91 34.92 17.65
C LEU A 6 -6.78 35.14 16.41
N ILE A 7 -6.26 34.80 15.22
CA ILE A 7 -7.07 34.65 13.99
C ILE A 7 -8.12 33.54 14.21
N PHE A 8 -7.77 32.55 14.99
CA PHE A 8 -8.59 31.52 15.54
C PHE A 8 -9.81 32.04 16.32
N LEU A 9 -9.60 32.97 17.28
CA LEU A 9 -10.67 33.52 18.09
C LEU A 9 -11.56 34.49 17.31
N LEU A 10 -11.03 35.18 16.28
CA LEU A 10 -11.83 36.06 15.43
C LEU A 10 -12.95 35.37 14.68
N CYS A 11 -12.71 34.18 14.15
CA CYS A 11 -13.76 33.38 13.48
C CYS A 11 -14.80 32.85 14.46
N GLY A 12 -14.43 32.57 15.71
CA GLY A 12 -15.33 32.01 16.69
C GLY A 12 -16.19 33.05 17.45
N TYR A 13 -15.65 34.23 17.68
CA TYR A 13 -16.38 35.30 18.38
C TYR A 13 -17.58 35.85 17.58
N CYS A 14 -17.55 35.71 16.25
CA CYS A 14 -18.69 36.06 15.39
C CYS A 14 -19.94 35.20 15.61
N PHE A 15 -19.84 34.06 16.34
CA PHE A 15 -20.97 33.10 16.50
C PHE A 15 -21.52 33.03 17.94
N GLY A 16 -21.01 33.80 18.91
CA GLY A 16 -21.56 33.83 20.27
C GLY A 16 -21.54 32.51 21.04
N LEU A 17 -20.65 31.56 20.67
CA LEU A 17 -20.52 30.26 21.29
C LEU A 17 -19.69 30.38 22.60
N ASN A 18 -20.23 29.80 23.68
CA ASN A 18 -19.49 29.64 24.92
C ASN A 18 -18.47 28.49 24.76
N TYR A 19 -17.22 28.85 24.48
CA TYR A 19 -16.15 27.91 24.16
C TYR A 19 -15.84 26.92 25.28
N ASP A 20 -15.92 27.34 26.55
CA ASP A 20 -15.61 26.50 27.71
C ASP A 20 -16.49 25.24 27.75
N THR A 21 -17.79 25.39 27.46
CA THR A 21 -18.72 24.27 27.46
C THR A 21 -18.51 23.34 26.27
N VAL A 22 -18.28 23.90 25.09
CA VAL A 22 -18.07 23.13 23.85
C VAL A 22 -16.78 22.34 23.90
N PHE A 23 -15.69 22.94 24.40
CA PHE A 23 -14.42 22.24 24.55
C PHE A 23 -14.52 21.16 25.63
N LYS A 24 -15.13 21.42 26.77
CA LYS A 24 -15.31 20.46 27.87
C LYS A 24 -16.00 19.18 27.42
N GLU A 25 -17.18 19.30 26.81
CA GLU A 25 -17.90 18.13 26.27
C GLU A 25 -17.13 17.42 25.16
N GLY A 26 -16.32 18.14 24.38
CA GLY A 26 -15.52 17.57 23.31
C GLY A 26 -14.37 16.75 23.80
N PHE A 27 -13.68 17.23 24.83
CA PHE A 27 -12.53 16.49 25.40
C PHE A 27 -12.98 15.26 26.16
N GLU A 28 -14.13 15.29 26.86
CA GLU A 28 -14.74 14.11 27.46
C GLU A 28 -15.08 13.06 26.41
N ARG A 29 -15.70 13.47 25.28
CA ARG A 29 -16.01 12.58 24.16
C ARG A 29 -14.77 12.07 23.43
N ALA A 30 -13.68 12.84 23.44
CA ALA A 30 -12.42 12.46 22.81
C ALA A 30 -11.52 11.57 23.68
N ASN A 31 -11.92 11.31 24.94
CA ASN A 31 -11.08 10.66 25.93
C ASN A 31 -9.73 11.39 26.15
N ILE A 32 -9.71 12.70 25.90
CA ILE A 32 -8.58 13.60 26.14
C ILE A 32 -8.76 14.16 27.54
N ASN A 33 -7.71 14.13 28.34
CA ASN A 33 -7.79 14.61 29.72
C ASN A 33 -8.08 16.12 29.74
N GLN A 34 -9.29 16.47 30.14
CA GLN A 34 -9.78 17.83 30.18
C GLN A 34 -8.92 18.74 31.08
N SER A 35 -8.45 18.23 32.24
CA SER A 35 -7.65 19.04 33.16
C SER A 35 -6.28 19.44 32.58
N ALA A 36 -5.68 18.58 31.75
CA ALA A 36 -4.42 18.90 31.10
C ALA A 36 -4.58 19.95 29.98
N PHE A 37 -5.76 19.99 29.37
CA PHE A 37 -6.06 21.02 28.37
C PHE A 37 -6.53 22.33 29.06
N GLU A 38 -7.27 22.25 30.15
CA GLU A 38 -7.62 23.41 30.98
C GLU A 38 -6.34 24.03 31.56
N GLU A 39 -5.38 23.24 32.03
CA GLU A 39 -4.05 23.71 32.46
C GLU A 39 -3.28 24.33 31.29
N PHE A 40 -3.43 23.81 30.07
CA PHE A 40 -2.88 24.37 28.84
C PHE A 40 -3.55 25.73 28.50
N ILE A 41 -4.87 25.82 28.61
CA ILE A 41 -5.63 27.09 28.41
C ILE A 41 -5.39 28.05 29.55
N GLU A 42 -5.35 27.62 30.82
CA GLU A 42 -5.09 28.46 31.99
C GLU A 42 -3.63 28.92 32.06
N SER A 43 -2.70 28.12 31.59
CA SER A 43 -1.29 28.53 31.42
C SER A 43 -1.08 29.47 30.21
N SER A 44 -2.03 29.47 29.28
CA SER A 44 -2.06 30.45 28.19
C SER A 44 -2.68 31.76 28.71
N TYR A 45 -2.04 32.89 28.45
CA TYR A 45 -2.41 34.25 28.82
C TYR A 45 -3.84 34.72 28.43
N LEU A 46 -4.74 33.81 28.09
CA LEU A 46 -6.04 34.07 27.48
C LEU A 46 -7.13 34.49 28.47
N LYS A 47 -6.92 34.25 29.77
CA LYS A 47 -7.97 34.47 30.79
C LYS A 47 -8.12 35.89 31.27
N ASP A 48 -7.05 36.69 31.22
CA ASP A 48 -7.02 38.02 31.93
C ASP A 48 -6.89 39.25 31.02
N HIS A 49 -6.78 39.06 29.69
CA HIS A 49 -6.55 40.17 28.76
C HIS A 49 -7.54 40.18 27.61
N SER A 50 -7.94 41.39 27.19
CA SER A 50 -8.72 41.55 25.97
C SER A 50 -7.90 41.02 24.78
N TYR A 51 -8.59 40.50 23.81
CA TYR A 51 -8.06 39.92 22.60
C TYR A 51 -6.97 40.77 21.89
N LEU A 52 -7.12 42.10 21.91
CA LEU A 52 -6.15 43.07 21.36
C LEU A 52 -4.92 43.27 22.24
N ASP A 53 -5.05 43.15 23.55
CA ASP A 53 -3.93 43.23 24.48
C ASP A 53 -3.05 42.00 24.37
N ILE A 54 -3.63 40.85 24.11
CA ILE A 54 -2.91 39.59 23.82
C ILE A 54 -2.13 39.70 22.51
N LEU A 55 -2.70 40.34 21.46
CA LEU A 55 -1.98 40.67 20.22
C LEU A 55 -0.79 41.59 20.45
N LYS A 56 -1.03 42.68 21.19
CA LYS A 56 0.00 43.67 21.46
C LYS A 56 1.14 43.14 22.32
N ILE A 57 0.83 42.63 23.51
CA ILE A 57 1.83 42.32 24.53
C ILE A 57 2.65 41.12 24.12
N SER A 58 2.02 40.04 23.64
CA SER A 58 2.76 38.83 23.34
C SER A 58 3.50 38.89 22.01
N PHE A 59 3.03 39.69 21.08
CA PHE A 59 3.66 39.83 19.78
C PHE A 59 4.84 40.81 19.83
N ILE A 60 4.65 41.97 20.45
CA ILE A 60 5.71 43.00 20.54
C ILE A 60 6.82 42.61 21.54
N GLU A 61 6.50 42.03 22.70
CA GLU A 61 7.52 41.61 23.67
C GLU A 61 8.30 40.38 23.19
N ASN A 62 7.64 39.38 22.60
CA ASN A 62 8.34 38.23 22.09
C ASN A 62 9.09 38.53 20.77
N VAL A 63 8.64 39.47 19.99
CA VAL A 63 9.34 39.99 18.81
C VAL A 63 10.74 40.49 19.17
N ASN A 64 10.88 41.25 20.28
CA ASN A 64 12.18 41.71 20.74
C ASN A 64 13.11 40.55 21.17
N ILE A 65 12.57 39.45 21.69
CA ILE A 65 13.33 38.25 22.05
C ILE A 65 13.77 37.52 20.77
N ILE A 66 12.89 37.43 19.78
CA ILE A 66 13.19 36.80 18.46
C ILE A 66 14.29 37.60 17.75
N PHE A 67 14.20 38.92 17.75
CA PHE A 67 15.13 39.80 17.05
C PHE A 67 16.53 39.85 17.66
N ASN A 68 16.71 39.46 18.92
CA ASN A 68 18.00 39.36 19.57
C ASN A 68 18.57 37.94 19.61
N SER A 69 17.88 36.95 18.99
CA SER A 69 18.37 35.56 18.97
C SER A 69 19.38 35.37 17.83
N SER A 70 20.58 34.92 18.17
CA SER A 70 21.59 34.47 17.17
C SER A 70 21.27 33.13 16.52
N ILE A 71 20.09 32.59 16.79
CA ILE A 71 19.70 31.18 16.40
C ILE A 71 18.85 31.19 15.13
N ILE A 72 18.21 32.31 14.77
CA ILE A 72 17.40 32.46 13.56
C ILE A 72 18.18 33.27 12.54
N SER A 73 18.06 32.92 11.26
CA SER A 73 18.77 33.63 10.19
C SER A 73 18.33 35.09 10.10
N GLN A 74 19.27 36.00 9.77
CA GLN A 74 19.01 37.41 9.66
C GLN A 74 17.93 37.74 8.62
N ASP A 75 17.91 37.00 7.50
CA ASP A 75 16.92 37.17 6.46
C ASP A 75 15.49 36.82 6.93
N CYS A 76 15.34 35.76 7.73
CA CYS A 76 14.06 35.42 8.35
C CYS A 76 13.59 36.48 9.34
N ILE A 77 14.51 37.00 10.16
CA ILE A 77 14.22 38.09 11.10
C ILE A 77 13.73 39.34 10.36
N GLU A 78 14.40 39.74 9.28
CA GLU A 78 14.02 40.93 8.49
C GLU A 78 12.64 40.76 7.82
N ASP A 79 12.33 39.60 7.27
CA ASP A 79 11.03 39.35 6.68
C ASP A 79 9.92 39.31 7.74
N MET A 80 10.19 38.71 8.89
CA MET A 80 9.25 38.73 10.01
C MET A 80 9.02 40.12 10.55
N LYS A 81 10.05 40.98 10.60
CA LYS A 81 9.90 42.42 10.97
C LYS A 81 8.97 43.12 9.98
N LEU A 82 9.17 42.90 8.68
CA LEU A 82 8.32 43.47 7.64
C LEU A 82 6.85 43.06 7.83
N VAL A 83 6.60 41.76 8.01
CA VAL A 83 5.24 41.21 8.24
C VAL A 83 4.59 41.88 9.43
N ILE A 84 5.31 42.01 10.53
CA ILE A 84 4.82 42.58 11.80
C ILE A 84 4.57 44.10 11.69
N SER A 85 5.50 44.83 11.12
CA SER A 85 5.36 46.31 10.99
C SER A 85 4.18 46.63 10.05
N THR A 86 4.10 45.99 8.90
CA THR A 86 3.02 46.21 7.94
C THR A 86 1.63 45.83 8.52
N LEU A 87 1.57 44.74 9.30
CA LEU A 87 0.34 44.34 9.98
C LEU A 87 -0.08 45.41 11.01
N ASN A 88 0.87 45.90 11.82
CA ASN A 88 0.59 46.93 12.83
C ASN A 88 0.15 48.28 12.22
N GLU A 89 0.75 48.68 11.10
CA GLU A 89 0.39 49.89 10.36
C GLU A 89 -0.99 49.77 9.69
N SER A 90 -1.36 48.59 9.26
CA SER A 90 -2.62 48.32 8.55
C SER A 90 -3.83 48.22 9.48
N ILE A 91 -3.63 48.02 10.78
CA ILE A 91 -4.72 47.98 11.78
C ILE A 91 -5.06 49.42 12.21
N THR A 92 -6.16 49.99 11.67
CA THR A 92 -6.55 51.38 11.86
C THR A 92 -7.48 51.65 13.03
N ASP A 93 -8.26 50.67 13.47
CA ASP A 93 -9.16 50.80 14.61
C ASP A 93 -8.92 49.68 15.62
N ARG A 94 -8.77 50.06 16.90
CA ARG A 94 -8.42 49.15 18.01
C ARG A 94 -9.56 49.01 19.02
N ASN A 95 -10.76 49.43 18.68
CA ASN A 95 -11.92 49.31 19.56
C ASN A 95 -12.53 47.89 19.49
N HIS A 96 -13.03 47.44 20.61
CA HIS A 96 -13.31 46.06 20.98
C HIS A 96 -14.19 45.19 20.05
N LEU A 97 -14.78 45.71 18.96
CA LEU A 97 -15.76 44.93 18.16
C LEU A 97 -15.51 44.89 16.64
N ASP A 98 -14.78 45.87 16.07
CA ASP A 98 -14.55 45.90 14.62
C ASP A 98 -13.06 46.10 14.29
N LEU A 99 -12.42 45.05 13.77
CA LEU A 99 -11.05 45.14 13.27
C LEU A 99 -11.07 45.76 11.86
N LYS A 100 -10.74 47.07 11.75
CA LYS A 100 -10.61 47.69 10.43
C LYS A 100 -9.17 47.60 9.94
N ILE A 101 -9.00 46.89 8.82
CA ILE A 101 -7.71 46.71 8.13
C ILE A 101 -7.66 47.66 6.94
N ASN A 102 -6.59 48.45 6.85
CA ASN A 102 -6.35 49.29 5.69
C ASN A 102 -5.83 48.45 4.52
N LEU A 103 -6.67 48.23 3.49
CA LEU A 103 -6.39 47.43 2.32
C LEU A 103 -5.71 48.21 1.18
N THR A 104 -5.18 49.42 1.43
CA THR A 104 -4.45 50.18 0.38
C THR A 104 -2.99 49.77 0.24
N ASN A 105 -2.42 49.08 1.23
CA ASN A 105 -1.06 48.59 1.18
C ASN A 105 -0.95 47.27 0.39
N THR A 106 -0.22 47.30 -0.73
CA THR A 106 -0.06 46.12 -1.62
C THR A 106 0.66 44.96 -0.95
N VAL A 107 1.61 45.22 -0.04
CA VAL A 107 2.32 44.19 0.75
C VAL A 107 1.34 43.48 1.70
N MET A 108 0.42 44.29 2.29
CA MET A 108 -0.62 43.74 3.16
C MET A 108 -1.58 42.82 2.37
N VAL A 109 -2.12 43.31 1.24
CA VAL A 109 -3.19 42.63 0.50
C VAL A 109 -2.69 41.44 -0.25
N ASN A 110 -1.55 41.53 -0.96
CA ASN A 110 -1.04 40.47 -1.83
C ASN A 110 0.01 39.59 -1.15
N GLY A 111 0.53 40.00 0.03
CA GLY A 111 1.53 39.24 0.76
C GLY A 111 1.01 38.68 2.09
N ILE A 112 0.78 39.58 3.06
CA ILE A 112 0.52 39.16 4.44
C ILE A 112 -0.87 38.54 4.59
N LEU A 113 -1.88 39.13 3.99
CA LEU A 113 -3.26 38.60 4.09
C LEU A 113 -3.39 37.17 3.54
N PRO A 114 -2.89 36.82 2.32
CA PRO A 114 -2.85 35.44 1.86
C PRO A 114 -2.01 34.52 2.73
N MET A 115 -0.87 34.97 3.31
CA MET A 115 -0.10 34.18 4.27
C MET A 115 -0.90 33.84 5.53
N ILE A 116 -1.70 34.77 6.00
CA ILE A 116 -2.58 34.57 7.16
C ILE A 116 -3.75 33.65 6.78
N ASP A 117 -4.37 33.85 5.62
CA ASP A 117 -5.54 33.09 5.19
C ASP A 117 -5.15 31.65 4.86
N SER A 118 -4.00 31.42 4.25
CA SER A 118 -3.48 30.08 3.95
C SER A 118 -3.00 29.29 5.18
N THR A 119 -2.84 29.94 6.33
CA THR A 119 -2.47 29.27 7.59
C THR A 119 -3.66 28.48 8.15
N GLY A 120 -3.40 27.28 8.68
CA GLY A 120 -4.41 26.39 9.27
C GLY A 120 -5.22 27.09 10.38
N LYS A 121 -6.54 26.93 10.30
CA LYS A 121 -7.50 27.47 11.28
C LYS A 121 -7.95 26.33 12.21
N ILE A 122 -8.71 26.64 13.28
CA ILE A 122 -9.26 25.60 14.16
C ILE A 122 -10.02 24.59 13.30
N PRO A 123 -9.64 23.29 13.33
CA PRO A 123 -10.28 22.32 12.46
C PRO A 123 -11.70 22.05 12.92
N ASN A 124 -12.58 21.91 11.95
CA ASN A 124 -13.89 21.34 12.20
C ASN A 124 -13.72 19.90 12.72
N GLY A 125 -14.61 19.45 13.61
CA GLY A 125 -14.58 18.06 14.08
C GLY A 125 -13.52 17.75 15.15
N ILE A 126 -12.97 18.74 15.86
CA ILE A 126 -12.11 18.52 17.04
C ILE A 126 -12.77 17.56 18.02
N LEU A 127 -14.07 17.73 18.31
CA LEU A 127 -14.85 16.85 19.17
C LEU A 127 -14.97 15.42 18.64
N LEU A 128 -14.80 15.26 17.34
CA LEU A 128 -14.82 13.99 16.63
C LEU A 128 -13.42 13.42 16.40
N GLY A 129 -12.40 14.04 17.03
CA GLY A 129 -11.01 13.56 16.99
C GLY A 129 -10.17 14.12 15.85
N ASN A 130 -10.61 15.21 15.19
CA ASN A 130 -9.77 15.92 14.24
C ASN A 130 -8.67 16.70 14.96
N LEU A 131 -7.45 16.26 14.83
CA LEU A 131 -6.27 16.90 15.44
C LEU A 131 -5.37 17.61 14.41
N ILE A 132 -5.91 17.90 13.22
CA ILE A 132 -5.14 18.49 12.11
C ILE A 132 -5.78 19.80 11.69
N ALA A 133 -5.08 20.91 11.92
CA ALA A 133 -5.42 22.24 11.43
C ALA A 133 -4.79 22.45 10.06
N PHE A 134 -5.47 22.06 9.01
CA PHE A 134 -5.01 22.23 7.63
C PHE A 134 -4.98 23.71 7.23
N GLY A 135 -3.91 24.09 6.52
CA GLY A 135 -3.81 25.32 5.75
C GLY A 135 -3.90 25.08 4.25
N LEU A 136 -3.98 26.14 3.46
CA LEU A 136 -4.03 26.06 2.01
C LEU A 136 -2.63 26.26 1.42
N LYS A 137 -1.95 25.16 1.10
CA LYS A 137 -0.57 25.16 0.60
C LYS A 137 -0.41 25.96 -0.67
N SER A 138 -1.32 25.79 -1.63
CA SER A 138 -1.27 26.46 -2.93
C SER A 138 -1.33 27.99 -2.77
N GLU A 139 -2.17 28.51 -1.90
CA GLU A 139 -2.27 29.94 -1.64
C GLU A 139 -0.97 30.46 -0.99
N CYS A 140 -0.42 29.78 0.02
CA CYS A 140 0.82 30.15 0.67
C CYS A 140 2.00 30.22 -0.30
N GLN A 141 2.17 29.21 -1.15
CA GLN A 141 3.27 29.14 -2.12
C GLN A 141 3.12 30.12 -3.28
N ASN A 142 1.92 30.62 -3.55
CA ASN A 142 1.66 31.63 -4.57
C ASN A 142 1.87 33.06 -4.07
N VAL A 143 2.16 33.26 -2.77
CA VAL A 143 2.50 34.58 -2.26
C VAL A 143 3.80 35.06 -2.87
N TYR A 144 3.72 36.14 -3.63
CA TYR A 144 4.85 36.84 -4.24
C TYR A 144 4.55 38.34 -4.31
N VAL A 145 5.30 39.15 -3.58
CA VAL A 145 5.10 40.60 -3.57
C VAL A 145 6.44 41.32 -3.56
N ASP A 146 6.61 42.24 -4.52
CA ASP A 146 7.73 43.18 -4.51
C ASP A 146 7.54 44.22 -3.41
N VAL A 147 8.51 44.31 -2.54
CA VAL A 147 8.49 45.23 -1.40
C VAL A 147 9.23 46.55 -1.79
N PRO A 148 8.58 47.71 -1.70
CA PRO A 148 9.23 49.00 -2.02
C PRO A 148 10.55 49.18 -1.21
N ASN A 149 11.58 49.64 -1.90
CA ASN A 149 12.93 49.91 -1.35
C ASN A 149 13.69 48.68 -0.86
N ARG A 150 13.32 47.46 -1.35
CA ARG A 150 13.99 46.22 -1.01
C ARG A 150 14.35 45.46 -2.28
N SER A 151 15.52 44.81 -2.29
CA SER A 151 16.00 43.99 -3.43
C SER A 151 15.38 42.61 -3.50
N ARG A 152 14.72 42.17 -2.42
CA ARG A 152 14.17 40.84 -2.28
C ARG A 152 12.63 40.89 -2.15
N PRO A 153 11.86 40.12 -2.95
CA PRO A 153 10.41 40.04 -2.79
C PRO A 153 10.04 39.29 -1.50
N LEU A 154 8.84 39.53 -1.00
CA LEU A 154 8.22 38.72 0.03
C LEU A 154 7.55 37.50 -0.64
N GLU A 155 8.06 36.31 -0.34
CA GLU A 155 7.51 35.04 -0.81
C GLU A 155 7.01 34.22 0.39
N GLY A 156 6.01 33.36 0.17
CA GLY A 156 5.48 32.47 1.19
C GLY A 156 6.13 31.07 1.17
N ALA A 157 6.34 30.52 2.36
CA ALA A 157 6.75 29.12 2.56
C ALA A 157 5.79 28.41 3.50
N TYR A 158 5.33 27.24 3.06
CA TYR A 158 4.38 26.42 3.81
C TYR A 158 5.11 25.40 4.68
N GLY A 159 4.70 25.31 5.94
CA GLY A 159 5.24 24.33 6.88
C GLY A 159 4.17 23.75 7.80
N ARG A 160 4.51 22.68 8.50
CA ARG A 160 3.65 22.01 9.47
C ARG A 160 4.32 21.90 10.83
N VAL A 161 3.64 22.34 11.86
CA VAL A 161 4.06 22.25 13.25
C VAL A 161 3.39 21.07 13.92
N SER A 162 4.18 20.22 14.56
CA SER A 162 3.71 19.08 15.36
C SER A 162 3.81 19.41 16.84
N ILE A 163 2.69 19.30 17.55
CA ILE A 163 2.56 19.70 18.96
C ILE A 163 2.07 18.49 19.74
N ASN A 164 2.82 18.07 20.76
CA ASN A 164 2.36 17.03 21.67
C ASN A 164 1.19 17.50 22.53
N ILE A 165 0.11 16.73 22.58
CA ILE A 165 -1.01 16.99 23.49
C ILE A 165 -0.60 16.51 24.88
N PRO A 166 -0.64 17.37 25.92
CA PRO A 166 -0.28 17.00 27.28
C PRO A 166 -1.24 15.95 27.86
N VAL A 167 -0.68 14.95 28.52
CA VAL A 167 -1.44 13.94 29.25
C VAL A 167 -0.85 13.79 30.65
N ASN A 168 -1.72 13.81 31.67
CA ASN A 168 -1.30 13.70 33.07
C ASN A 168 -0.39 12.47 33.29
N GLY A 169 0.76 12.69 33.93
CA GLY A 169 1.73 11.65 34.29
C GLY A 169 2.75 11.27 33.21
N THR A 170 2.74 11.92 32.04
CA THR A 170 3.75 11.67 31.00
C THR A 170 4.89 12.69 31.07
N VAL A 171 6.13 12.18 31.11
CA VAL A 171 7.33 13.04 31.00
C VAL A 171 7.58 13.28 29.50
N TYR A 172 7.64 14.54 29.08
CA TYR A 172 7.94 14.92 27.70
C TYR A 172 9.44 14.69 27.43
N THR A 173 9.73 13.84 26.47
CA THR A 173 11.11 13.57 25.99
C THR A 173 11.56 14.50 24.88
N GLY A 174 10.73 15.46 24.46
CA GLY A 174 10.97 16.33 23.30
C GLY A 174 10.71 15.67 21.96
N GLN A 175 10.34 14.38 21.94
CA GLN A 175 9.98 13.63 20.74
C GLN A 175 8.46 13.62 20.54
N CYS A 176 8.02 13.54 19.27
CA CYS A 176 6.61 13.43 18.93
C CYS A 176 6.06 12.06 19.33
N THR A 177 4.96 12.02 20.10
CA THR A 177 4.30 10.80 20.53
C THR A 177 3.16 10.45 19.57
N ILE A 178 3.27 9.37 18.85
CA ILE A 178 2.25 8.92 17.88
C ILE A 178 0.87 8.77 18.56
N GLY A 179 -0.17 9.29 17.90
CA GLY A 179 -1.56 9.26 18.41
C GLY A 179 -1.92 10.37 19.39
N ARG A 180 -0.98 11.28 19.71
CA ARG A 180 -1.19 12.43 20.63
C ARG A 180 -0.57 13.72 20.09
N ILE A 181 -0.59 13.88 18.79
CA ILE A 181 0.00 15.02 18.10
C ILE A 181 -1.13 15.86 17.53
N PHE A 182 -1.18 17.15 17.91
CA PHE A 182 -1.91 18.14 17.17
C PHE A 182 -0.99 18.69 16.08
N THR A 183 -1.44 18.67 14.85
CA THR A 183 -0.67 19.21 13.73
C THR A 183 -1.31 20.49 13.22
N TRP A 184 -0.47 21.46 12.90
CA TRP A 184 -0.90 22.77 12.48
C TRP A 184 -0.09 23.28 11.31
N ASP A 185 -0.76 23.57 10.22
CA ASP A 185 -0.14 24.12 9.03
C ASP A 185 0.02 25.64 9.16
N ILE A 186 1.19 26.14 8.80
CA ILE A 186 1.54 27.55 8.89
C ILE A 186 2.11 28.04 7.57
N CYS A 187 1.86 29.31 7.25
CA CYS A 187 2.52 30.01 6.17
C CYS A 187 3.45 31.07 6.77
N VAL A 188 4.72 31.02 6.43
CA VAL A 188 5.77 31.93 6.89
C VAL A 188 6.51 32.52 5.69
N PRO A 189 7.29 33.61 5.87
CA PRO A 189 8.18 34.07 4.81
C PRO A 189 9.16 32.99 4.38
N LYS A 190 9.46 32.90 3.08
CA LYS A 190 10.36 31.89 2.50
C LYS A 190 11.76 31.89 3.06
N SER A 191 12.24 33.04 3.53
CA SER A 191 13.50 33.13 4.25
C SER A 191 13.53 32.32 5.56
N CYS A 192 12.34 31.98 6.13
CA CYS A 192 12.16 31.16 7.31
C CYS A 192 11.90 29.69 7.00
N GLU A 193 12.06 29.24 5.74
CA GLU A 193 11.69 27.91 5.27
C GLU A 193 12.58 26.79 5.84
N SER A 194 13.82 27.11 6.29
CA SER A 194 14.69 26.08 6.87
C SER A 194 14.07 25.47 8.13
N HIS A 195 14.26 24.15 8.33
CA HIS A 195 13.77 23.44 9.52
C HIS A 195 14.20 24.15 10.82
N SER A 196 15.46 24.56 10.91
CA SER A 196 16.01 25.24 12.10
C SER A 196 15.35 26.59 12.35
N ASP A 197 15.21 27.43 11.31
CA ASP A 197 14.60 28.75 11.46
C ASP A 197 13.13 28.65 11.82
N MET A 198 12.37 27.80 11.13
CA MET A 198 10.95 27.58 11.39
C MET A 198 10.71 27.02 12.78
N LEU A 199 11.50 26.03 13.22
CA LEU A 199 11.39 25.44 14.55
C LEU A 199 11.69 26.47 15.65
N ASN A 200 12.75 27.26 15.49
CA ASN A 200 13.14 28.30 16.45
C ASN A 200 12.14 29.46 16.45
N LEU A 201 11.65 29.83 15.26
CA LEU A 201 10.60 30.86 15.14
C LEU A 201 9.33 30.41 15.88
N VAL A 202 8.86 29.21 15.68
CA VAL A 202 7.64 28.70 16.33
C VAL A 202 7.86 28.52 17.85
N ARG A 203 9.01 28.03 18.28
CA ARG A 203 9.36 27.91 19.71
C ARG A 203 9.50 29.26 20.43
N SER A 204 9.95 30.29 19.73
CA SER A 204 10.08 31.64 20.32
C SER A 204 8.73 32.28 20.62
N PHE A 205 7.66 31.88 19.95
CA PHE A 205 6.27 32.28 20.28
C PHE A 205 5.72 31.55 21.52
N ASN A 206 6.54 31.17 22.47
CA ASN A 206 6.31 30.38 23.68
C ASN A 206 4.86 30.43 24.20
N ILE A 207 4.17 29.30 24.21
CA ILE A 207 2.75 29.22 24.56
C ILE A 207 2.53 29.10 26.06
N SER A 208 3.56 28.78 26.84
CA SER A 208 3.43 28.52 28.27
C SER A 208 4.53 29.23 29.08
N LYS A 209 4.14 30.20 29.88
CA LYS A 209 5.04 30.91 30.84
C LYS A 209 5.28 30.10 32.13
N LYS A 210 4.59 28.99 32.39
CA LYS A 210 4.53 28.38 33.73
C LYS A 210 5.07 26.96 33.89
N SER A 211 5.37 26.22 32.87
CA SER A 211 5.75 24.82 33.06
C SER A 211 6.99 24.44 32.27
N THR A 212 7.97 23.93 33.02
CA THR A 212 9.08 23.07 32.59
C THR A 212 9.78 23.38 31.25
N ASN A 213 11.08 23.37 31.26
CA ASN A 213 12.04 23.69 30.18
C ASN A 213 11.92 22.93 28.88
N VAL A 214 10.80 22.22 28.61
CA VAL A 214 10.58 21.42 27.40
C VAL A 214 9.40 21.99 26.62
N SER A 215 9.66 22.46 25.40
CA SER A 215 8.63 22.94 24.48
C SER A 215 7.72 21.75 24.08
N GLN A 216 6.40 21.97 24.10
CA GLN A 216 5.42 21.01 23.59
C GLN A 216 5.52 20.79 22.07
N ILE A 217 6.20 21.71 21.36
CA ILE A 217 6.47 21.60 19.94
C ILE A 217 7.57 20.56 19.75
N CYS A 218 7.19 19.42 19.19
CA CYS A 218 8.09 18.30 19.04
C CYS A 218 8.81 18.28 17.68
N ASP A 219 8.15 18.80 16.63
CA ASP A 219 8.75 18.81 15.30
C ASP A 219 8.12 19.89 14.40
N VAL A 220 8.83 20.26 13.33
CA VAL A 220 8.34 21.14 12.26
C VAL A 220 8.72 20.52 10.93
N GLY A 221 7.73 20.23 10.10
CA GLY A 221 7.95 19.76 8.73
C GLY A 221 7.99 20.94 7.76
N THR A 222 9.03 21.02 6.94
CA THR A 222 9.18 21.99 5.87
C THR A 222 9.26 21.29 4.51
N PHE A 223 8.89 21.99 3.44
CA PHE A 223 9.03 21.46 2.08
C PHE A 223 10.41 21.73 1.47
N ALA A 224 11.19 22.66 2.05
CA ALA A 224 12.54 22.99 1.61
C ALA A 224 13.50 21.82 1.82
N ASP A 225 13.35 21.13 2.96
CA ASP A 225 14.23 20.02 3.36
C ASP A 225 13.85 18.71 2.70
N ASN A 226 12.77 18.67 1.91
CA ASN A 226 12.37 17.47 1.20
C ASN A 226 13.40 17.13 0.10
N PRO A 227 13.82 15.86 0.01
CA PRO A 227 14.77 15.45 -1.02
C PRO A 227 14.20 15.72 -2.41
N LYS A 228 14.93 16.52 -3.19
CA LYS A 228 14.64 16.75 -4.61
C LYS A 228 15.11 15.55 -5.43
N MET A 229 14.58 15.42 -6.64
CA MET A 229 15.02 14.38 -7.57
C MET A 229 16.52 14.53 -7.85
N ASP A 230 17.29 13.51 -7.50
CA ASP A 230 18.75 13.45 -7.70
C ASP A 230 19.11 12.81 -9.06
N PHE A 231 20.41 12.64 -9.32
CA PHE A 231 20.89 12.01 -10.55
C PHE A 231 20.38 10.58 -10.75
N ARG A 232 20.11 9.83 -9.65
CA ARG A 232 19.54 8.46 -9.71
C ARG A 232 18.12 8.50 -10.29
N GLY A 233 17.35 9.50 -9.94
CA GLY A 233 16.00 9.72 -10.51
C GLY A 233 16.04 9.96 -12.03
N TYR A 234 16.99 10.76 -12.51
CA TYR A 234 17.19 10.95 -13.95
C TYR A 234 17.60 9.67 -14.65
N ILE A 235 18.52 8.86 -14.05
CA ILE A 235 18.91 7.55 -14.61
C ILE A 235 17.69 6.62 -14.71
N VAL A 236 16.87 6.51 -13.65
CA VAL A 236 15.66 5.68 -13.67
C VAL A 236 14.67 6.18 -14.73
N GLY A 237 14.44 7.49 -14.80
CA GLY A 237 13.55 8.09 -15.82
C GLY A 237 14.02 7.80 -17.25
N ILE A 238 15.32 7.96 -17.53
CA ILE A 238 15.92 7.65 -18.84
C ILE A 238 15.79 6.15 -19.14
N LEU A 239 16.10 5.27 -18.18
CA LEU A 239 15.97 3.83 -18.35
C LEU A 239 14.53 3.44 -18.69
N MET A 240 13.54 3.98 -17.97
CA MET A 240 12.12 3.75 -18.26
C MET A 240 11.75 4.25 -19.66
N LEU A 241 12.22 5.43 -20.04
CA LEU A 241 11.99 5.99 -21.37
C LEU A 241 12.55 5.08 -22.47
N ILE A 242 13.78 4.57 -22.30
CA ILE A 242 14.42 3.63 -23.24
C ILE A 242 13.57 2.36 -23.38
N ILE A 243 13.07 1.78 -22.27
CA ILE A 243 12.23 0.58 -22.29
C ILE A 243 10.91 0.85 -23.00
N VAL A 244 10.30 2.00 -22.76
CA VAL A 244 9.05 2.42 -23.44
C VAL A 244 9.27 2.60 -24.93
N LEU A 245 10.32 3.32 -25.33
CA LEU A 245 10.68 3.50 -26.74
C LEU A 245 10.98 2.18 -27.43
N TRP A 246 11.73 1.30 -26.78
CA TRP A 246 11.96 -0.06 -27.29
C TRP A 246 10.63 -0.81 -27.50
N SER A 247 9.72 -0.74 -26.54
CA SER A 247 8.41 -1.40 -26.64
C SER A 247 7.55 -0.85 -27.77
N ILE A 248 7.63 0.46 -28.05
CA ILE A 248 6.94 1.10 -29.17
C ILE A 248 7.55 0.64 -30.50
N ILE A 249 8.86 0.70 -30.63
CA ILE A 249 9.58 0.27 -31.84
C ILE A 249 9.30 -1.22 -32.12
N ALA A 250 9.40 -2.06 -31.09
CA ALA A 250 9.06 -3.48 -31.20
C ALA A 250 7.62 -3.71 -31.67
N SER A 251 6.67 -2.87 -31.25
CA SER A 251 5.27 -2.94 -31.68
C SER A 251 5.10 -2.55 -33.15
N ILE A 252 5.78 -1.51 -33.61
CA ILE A 252 5.78 -1.09 -35.01
C ILE A 252 6.34 -2.22 -35.90
N VAL A 253 7.46 -2.82 -35.49
CA VAL A 253 8.05 -3.98 -36.20
C VAL A 253 7.09 -5.16 -36.21
N ASP A 254 6.41 -5.44 -35.08
CA ASP A 254 5.48 -6.56 -34.98
C ASP A 254 4.22 -6.37 -35.86
N ILE A 255 3.73 -5.18 -35.99
CA ILE A 255 2.53 -4.85 -36.77
C ILE A 255 2.84 -4.80 -38.29
N TYR A 256 3.93 -4.15 -38.68
CA TYR A 256 4.20 -3.88 -40.10
C TYR A 256 5.22 -4.84 -40.72
N ILE A 257 6.32 -5.16 -40.03
CA ILE A 257 7.43 -5.92 -40.59
C ILE A 257 7.25 -7.43 -40.46
N VAL A 258 6.72 -7.92 -39.34
CA VAL A 258 6.52 -9.35 -39.11
C VAL A 258 5.58 -10.01 -40.13
N PRO A 259 4.45 -9.41 -40.55
CA PRO A 259 3.62 -9.99 -41.59
C PRO A 259 4.35 -10.15 -42.94
N ILE A 260 5.17 -9.15 -43.31
CA ILE A 260 5.97 -9.17 -44.54
C ILE A 260 7.03 -10.26 -44.49
N LEU A 261 7.73 -10.38 -43.36
CA LEU A 261 8.73 -11.44 -43.16
C LEU A 261 8.13 -12.85 -43.14
N LYS A 262 6.91 -12.99 -42.60
CA LYS A 262 6.17 -14.27 -42.64
C LYS A 262 5.76 -14.64 -44.06
N SER A 263 5.27 -13.69 -44.84
CA SER A 263 4.92 -13.92 -46.26
C SER A 263 6.16 -14.37 -47.07
N LYS A 264 7.31 -13.74 -46.82
CA LYS A 264 8.59 -14.08 -47.47
C LYS A 264 9.31 -15.30 -46.86
N LYS A 265 8.71 -16.01 -45.90
CA LYS A 265 9.31 -17.19 -45.19
C LYS A 265 10.72 -16.91 -44.69
N SER A 266 10.99 -15.67 -44.24
CA SER A 266 12.34 -15.22 -43.89
C SER A 266 12.90 -15.92 -42.65
N THR A 267 14.17 -16.35 -42.69
CA THR A 267 14.89 -16.97 -41.58
C THR A 267 15.17 -16.00 -40.43
N ILE A 268 15.02 -14.68 -40.66
CA ILE A 268 15.21 -13.64 -39.63
C ILE A 268 14.24 -13.82 -38.47
N LEU A 269 13.02 -14.29 -38.69
CA LEU A 269 12.00 -14.57 -37.67
C LEU A 269 12.45 -15.59 -36.61
N TYR A 270 13.41 -16.46 -36.98
CA TYR A 270 13.92 -17.51 -36.08
C TYR A 270 15.16 -17.07 -35.31
N LYS A 271 15.81 -15.95 -35.70
CA LYS A 271 16.98 -15.42 -35.01
C LYS A 271 16.63 -14.99 -33.58
N LYS A 272 17.46 -15.36 -32.62
CA LYS A 272 17.24 -15.06 -31.19
C LYS A 272 17.15 -13.57 -30.92
N SER A 273 18.00 -12.76 -31.56
CA SER A 273 17.97 -11.30 -31.43
C SER A 273 16.65 -10.69 -31.89
N PHE A 274 16.07 -11.21 -32.98
CA PHE A 274 14.76 -10.73 -33.44
C PHE A 274 13.62 -11.12 -32.48
N LYS A 275 13.64 -12.34 -31.97
CA LYS A 275 12.68 -12.79 -30.95
C LYS A 275 12.79 -11.98 -29.66
N LEU A 276 14.02 -11.62 -29.27
CA LEU A 276 14.28 -10.77 -28.09
C LEU A 276 13.66 -9.38 -28.26
N MET A 277 13.85 -8.78 -29.45
CA MET A 277 13.22 -7.50 -29.77
C MET A 277 11.69 -7.62 -29.75
N GLN A 278 11.13 -8.66 -30.37
CA GLN A 278 9.68 -8.90 -30.43
C GLN A 278 9.06 -9.18 -29.07
N ALA A 279 9.82 -9.71 -28.10
CA ALA A 279 9.33 -9.96 -26.74
C ALA A 279 8.79 -8.71 -26.07
N MET A 280 9.35 -7.53 -26.37
CA MET A 280 8.93 -6.24 -25.81
C MET A 280 7.76 -5.61 -26.55
N SER A 281 7.23 -6.18 -27.64
CA SER A 281 6.11 -5.63 -28.41
C SER A 281 4.86 -5.46 -27.53
N LEU A 282 4.41 -4.20 -27.34
CA LEU A 282 3.17 -3.87 -26.62
C LEU A 282 1.96 -4.51 -27.28
N TYR A 283 1.89 -4.52 -28.61
CA TYR A 283 0.79 -5.13 -29.36
C TYR A 283 0.62 -6.61 -29.00
N THR A 284 1.70 -7.39 -29.01
CA THR A 284 1.67 -8.80 -28.67
C THR A 284 1.47 -8.99 -27.16
N ASN A 285 2.00 -8.10 -26.30
CA ASN A 285 1.86 -8.16 -24.85
C ASN A 285 0.41 -7.89 -24.44
N ILE A 286 -0.23 -6.87 -24.99
CA ILE A 286 -1.64 -6.54 -24.76
C ILE A 286 -2.54 -7.70 -25.21
N LYS A 287 -2.30 -8.27 -26.39
CA LYS A 287 -3.01 -9.49 -26.84
C LYS A 287 -2.86 -10.68 -25.87
N THR A 288 -1.68 -10.82 -25.26
CA THR A 288 -1.43 -11.89 -24.28
C THR A 288 -2.21 -11.66 -22.99
N ILE A 289 -2.27 -10.41 -22.52
CA ILE A 289 -3.06 -10.02 -21.35
C ILE A 289 -4.56 -10.26 -21.60
N LEU A 290 -5.07 -9.76 -22.72
CA LEU A 290 -6.49 -9.82 -23.07
C LEU A 290 -6.97 -11.18 -23.59
N LYS A 291 -6.05 -12.12 -23.83
CA LYS A 291 -6.40 -13.46 -24.32
C LYS A 291 -7.30 -14.18 -23.32
N LEU A 292 -8.53 -14.47 -23.72
CA LEU A 292 -9.48 -15.22 -22.92
C LEU A 292 -9.12 -16.71 -22.92
N PRO A 293 -9.43 -17.46 -21.86
CA PRO A 293 -9.24 -18.91 -21.83
C PRO A 293 -10.15 -19.57 -22.87
N LYS A 294 -9.62 -20.48 -23.66
CA LYS A 294 -10.42 -21.29 -24.57
C LYS A 294 -11.38 -22.16 -23.74
N LYS A 295 -12.66 -22.16 -24.09
CA LYS A 295 -13.61 -23.13 -23.49
C LYS A 295 -13.07 -24.55 -23.75
N PRO A 296 -13.09 -25.43 -22.73
CA PRO A 296 -12.74 -26.83 -22.96
C PRO A 296 -13.68 -27.38 -24.04
N THR A 297 -13.12 -27.79 -25.17
CA THR A 297 -13.89 -28.53 -26.17
C THR A 297 -14.15 -29.90 -25.56
N LEU A 298 -15.42 -30.22 -25.29
CA LEU A 298 -15.83 -31.56 -24.89
C LEU A 298 -15.45 -32.49 -26.04
N PRO A 299 -14.70 -33.60 -25.79
CA PRO A 299 -14.60 -34.65 -26.76
C PRO A 299 -16.02 -35.13 -27.07
N LYS A 300 -16.41 -35.16 -28.34
CA LYS A 300 -17.63 -35.84 -28.76
C LYS A 300 -17.32 -37.32 -28.61
N ASP A 301 -17.87 -37.96 -27.58
CA ASP A 301 -17.93 -39.42 -27.56
C ASP A 301 -18.87 -39.87 -28.67
N ASP A 302 -18.40 -40.77 -29.54
CA ASP A 302 -19.15 -41.31 -30.67
C ASP A 302 -20.44 -42.05 -30.25
N ASN A 303 -20.68 -42.25 -28.96
CA ASN A 303 -21.78 -43.02 -28.40
C ASN A 303 -22.81 -42.22 -27.59
N GLY A 304 -22.87 -40.91 -27.66
CA GLY A 304 -24.04 -40.12 -27.20
C GLY A 304 -24.44 -40.21 -25.72
N LEU A 305 -23.78 -41.03 -24.90
CA LEU A 305 -24.09 -41.23 -23.49
C LEU A 305 -22.89 -40.90 -22.61
N GLY A 306 -23.02 -39.83 -21.87
CA GLY A 306 -22.14 -39.49 -20.75
C GLY A 306 -21.26 -38.28 -20.99
N LYS A 307 -21.64 -37.15 -20.42
CA LYS A 307 -20.77 -35.96 -20.26
C LYS A 307 -19.60 -36.34 -19.35
N THR A 308 -18.52 -36.91 -19.92
CA THR A 308 -17.27 -37.05 -19.18
C THR A 308 -16.70 -35.67 -18.93
N PHE A 309 -16.62 -35.26 -17.66
CA PHE A 309 -16.02 -34.02 -17.25
C PHE A 309 -14.55 -34.00 -17.63
N VAL A 310 -14.21 -33.27 -18.69
CA VAL A 310 -12.81 -33.06 -19.09
C VAL A 310 -12.17 -32.13 -18.05
N ARG A 311 -11.24 -32.68 -17.30
CA ARG A 311 -10.45 -31.97 -16.30
C ARG A 311 -9.80 -30.73 -16.94
N SER A 312 -10.16 -29.55 -16.48
CA SER A 312 -9.46 -28.31 -16.85
C SER A 312 -8.01 -28.36 -16.33
N GLU A 313 -7.03 -28.16 -17.21
CA GLU A 313 -5.65 -27.99 -16.79
C GLU A 313 -5.41 -26.65 -16.07
N ILE A 314 -6.37 -25.74 -16.13
CA ILE A 314 -6.33 -24.38 -15.59
C ILE A 314 -7.37 -24.27 -14.48
N ILE A 315 -6.94 -23.80 -13.32
CA ILE A 315 -7.84 -23.52 -12.18
C ILE A 315 -8.43 -22.13 -12.39
N SER A 316 -9.52 -22.04 -13.18
CA SER A 316 -10.11 -20.75 -13.59
C SER A 316 -10.62 -19.90 -12.41
N SER A 317 -11.08 -20.54 -11.33
CA SER A 317 -11.56 -19.86 -10.12
C SER A 317 -10.49 -19.01 -9.41
N LEU A 318 -9.19 -19.33 -9.57
CA LEU A 318 -8.11 -18.56 -8.95
C LEU A 318 -8.01 -17.14 -9.51
N HIS A 319 -8.38 -16.90 -10.77
CA HIS A 319 -8.38 -15.53 -11.30
C HIS A 319 -9.40 -14.64 -10.59
N CYS A 320 -10.58 -15.18 -10.29
CA CYS A 320 -11.59 -14.47 -9.52
C CYS A 320 -11.09 -14.15 -8.10
N ILE A 321 -10.53 -15.16 -7.39
CA ILE A 321 -10.00 -14.97 -6.03
C ILE A 321 -8.93 -13.88 -6.03
N ARG A 322 -8.01 -13.88 -7.00
CA ARG A 322 -6.97 -12.83 -7.12
C ARG A 322 -7.55 -11.44 -7.27
N VAL A 323 -8.52 -11.28 -8.16
CA VAL A 323 -9.13 -9.97 -8.45
C VAL A 323 -9.90 -9.46 -7.23
N ILE A 324 -10.70 -10.32 -6.59
CA ILE A 324 -11.44 -9.93 -5.37
C ILE A 324 -10.45 -9.58 -4.25
N SER A 325 -9.42 -10.40 -4.06
CA SER A 325 -8.41 -10.14 -3.03
C SER A 325 -7.67 -8.82 -3.24
N ILE A 326 -7.23 -8.48 -4.48
CA ILE A 326 -6.52 -7.21 -4.70
C ILE A 326 -7.46 -6.00 -4.55
N ILE A 327 -8.72 -6.11 -4.93
CA ILE A 327 -9.72 -5.06 -4.68
C ILE A 327 -9.90 -4.86 -3.18
N TRP A 328 -9.95 -5.94 -2.41
CA TRP A 328 -10.08 -5.88 -0.95
C TRP A 328 -8.84 -5.25 -0.28
N VAL A 329 -7.62 -5.58 -0.75
CA VAL A 329 -6.38 -4.90 -0.32
C VAL A 329 -6.48 -3.39 -0.57
N MET A 330 -6.83 -2.99 -1.80
CA MET A 330 -6.95 -1.56 -2.15
C MET A 330 -7.98 -0.84 -1.28
N MET A 331 -9.12 -1.49 -1.02
CA MET A 331 -10.16 -0.92 -0.15
C MET A 331 -9.66 -0.72 1.28
N GLY A 332 -8.92 -1.70 1.86
CA GLY A 332 -8.34 -1.59 3.20
C GLY A 332 -7.31 -0.46 3.28
N HIS A 333 -6.41 -0.37 2.30
CA HIS A 333 -5.42 0.70 2.25
C HIS A 333 -6.06 2.09 2.06
N CYS A 334 -7.03 2.24 1.13
CA CYS A 334 -7.76 3.50 0.96
C CYS A 334 -8.44 3.93 2.26
N LEU A 335 -9.09 3.01 2.97
CA LEU A 335 -9.74 3.32 4.23
C LEU A 335 -8.73 3.81 5.28
N GLY A 336 -7.57 3.15 5.40
CA GLY A 336 -6.50 3.55 6.31
C GLY A 336 -6.01 4.97 6.01
N PHE A 337 -5.78 5.32 4.75
CA PHE A 337 -5.35 6.66 4.36
C PHE A 337 -6.44 7.72 4.59
N VAL A 338 -7.69 7.41 4.25
CA VAL A 338 -8.83 8.32 4.47
C VAL A 338 -9.03 8.60 5.96
N MET A 339 -8.85 7.61 6.83
CA MET A 339 -8.99 7.81 8.29
C MET A 339 -7.97 8.83 8.84
N VAL A 340 -6.78 8.91 8.26
CA VAL A 340 -5.76 9.88 8.69
C VAL A 340 -6.16 11.32 8.37
N ILE A 341 -6.87 11.55 7.24
CA ILE A 341 -7.24 12.88 6.78
C ILE A 341 -8.68 13.27 7.09
N ALA A 342 -9.44 12.38 7.73
CA ALA A 342 -10.85 12.61 8.00
C ALA A 342 -11.07 13.68 9.09
N VAL A 343 -12.01 14.58 8.84
CA VAL A 343 -12.50 15.56 9.82
C VAL A 343 -13.18 14.90 11.02
N ASN A 344 -13.81 13.74 10.77
CA ASN A 344 -14.60 13.01 11.77
C ASN A 344 -14.16 11.54 11.89
N PRO A 345 -12.88 11.27 12.27
CA PRO A 345 -12.36 9.90 12.34
C PRO A 345 -13.14 9.02 13.32
N LYS A 346 -13.70 9.56 14.40
CA LYS A 346 -14.54 8.80 15.34
C LYS A 346 -15.81 8.23 14.69
N ASP A 347 -16.42 8.93 13.75
CA ASP A 347 -17.58 8.39 13.03
C ASP A 347 -17.18 7.22 12.12
N MET A 348 -15.96 7.24 11.59
CA MET A 348 -15.38 6.10 10.88
C MET A 348 -15.12 4.93 11.83
N VAL A 349 -14.57 5.18 13.02
CA VAL A 349 -14.33 4.12 14.03
C VAL A 349 -15.64 3.46 14.47
N LYS A 350 -16.75 4.22 14.60
CA LYS A 350 -18.08 3.64 14.91
C LYS A 350 -18.52 2.57 13.90
N LEU A 351 -18.06 2.63 12.63
CA LEU A 351 -18.36 1.60 11.64
C LEU A 351 -17.86 0.22 12.04
N PHE A 352 -16.76 0.16 12.78
CA PHE A 352 -16.14 -1.09 13.21
C PHE A 352 -16.93 -1.77 14.35
N GLY A 353 -17.90 -1.09 14.94
CA GLY A 353 -18.91 -1.67 15.82
C GLY A 353 -20.08 -2.36 15.08
N ASP A 354 -20.22 -2.17 13.76
CA ASP A 354 -21.29 -2.74 12.96
C ASP A 354 -20.86 -4.09 12.34
N TYR A 355 -21.61 -5.15 12.60
CA TYR A 355 -21.32 -6.49 12.04
C TYR A 355 -21.25 -6.51 10.51
N SER A 356 -22.10 -5.73 9.84
CA SER A 356 -22.13 -5.67 8.37
C SER A 356 -20.89 -5.06 7.74
N LYS A 357 -20.06 -4.39 8.52
CA LYS A 357 -18.89 -3.64 8.06
C LYS A 357 -17.56 -4.27 8.47
N GLN A 358 -17.59 -5.44 9.14
CA GLN A 358 -16.38 -6.12 9.62
C GLN A 358 -15.41 -6.54 8.52
N TYR A 359 -15.85 -6.60 7.27
CA TYR A 359 -14.96 -6.83 6.13
C TYR A 359 -13.95 -5.68 5.92
N LEU A 360 -14.19 -4.49 6.44
CA LEU A 360 -13.29 -3.34 6.32
C LEU A 360 -12.02 -3.51 7.16
N PRO A 361 -12.09 -3.71 8.50
CA PRO A 361 -10.90 -3.91 9.33
C PRO A 361 -10.22 -5.25 9.08
N ASN A 362 -10.87 -6.20 8.39
CA ASN A 362 -10.35 -7.53 8.11
C ASN A 362 -9.79 -7.71 6.68
N ALA A 363 -9.42 -6.62 6.00
CA ALA A 363 -8.85 -6.67 4.65
C ALA A 363 -7.54 -7.48 4.56
N PHE A 364 -6.85 -7.75 5.65
CA PHE A 364 -5.64 -8.55 5.70
C PHE A 364 -5.85 -10.04 5.31
N PHE A 365 -7.06 -10.61 5.42
CA PHE A 365 -7.35 -11.95 4.87
C PHE A 365 -7.19 -12.04 3.36
N SER A 366 -7.26 -10.92 2.67
CA SER A 366 -6.95 -10.87 1.24
C SER A 366 -5.49 -11.23 0.95
N VAL A 367 -4.55 -10.81 1.82
CA VAL A 367 -3.12 -11.17 1.73
C VAL A 367 -2.93 -12.65 2.02
N ASP A 368 -3.63 -13.19 3.01
CA ASP A 368 -3.62 -14.63 3.32
C ASP A 368 -4.14 -15.46 2.13
N SER A 369 -5.13 -14.96 1.40
CA SER A 369 -5.60 -15.60 0.16
C SER A 369 -4.51 -15.65 -0.92
N PHE A 370 -3.63 -14.63 -1.01
CA PHE A 370 -2.50 -14.66 -1.93
C PHE A 370 -1.43 -15.68 -1.51
N PHE A 371 -1.10 -15.79 -0.21
CA PHE A 371 -0.19 -16.83 0.28
C PHE A 371 -0.73 -18.24 0.01
N PHE A 372 -2.03 -18.45 0.24
CA PHE A 372 -2.70 -19.72 -0.10
C PHE A 372 -2.54 -20.06 -1.57
N MET A 373 -2.84 -19.10 -2.47
CA MET A 373 -2.74 -19.32 -3.92
C MET A 373 -1.30 -19.56 -4.38
N SER A 374 -0.33 -18.90 -3.75
CA SER A 374 1.10 -19.09 -4.04
C SER A 374 1.52 -20.52 -3.73
N GLY A 375 1.21 -21.03 -2.52
CA GLY A 375 1.48 -22.40 -2.13
C GLY A 375 0.77 -23.45 -3.00
N LEU A 376 -0.51 -23.19 -3.31
CA LEU A 376 -1.31 -24.08 -4.16
C LEU A 376 -0.71 -24.23 -5.55
N LEU A 377 -0.38 -23.12 -6.21
CA LEU A 377 0.15 -23.15 -7.57
C LEU A 377 1.54 -23.77 -7.63
N LEU A 378 2.39 -23.45 -6.65
CA LEU A 378 3.72 -24.05 -6.54
C LEU A 378 3.62 -25.57 -6.49
N SER A 379 2.85 -26.10 -5.56
CA SER A 379 2.68 -27.53 -5.36
C SER A 379 2.01 -28.19 -6.56
N PHE A 380 0.96 -27.57 -7.11
CA PHE A 380 0.26 -28.07 -8.29
C PHE A 380 1.20 -28.25 -9.50
N MET A 381 2.04 -27.26 -9.78
CA MET A 381 3.00 -27.30 -10.91
C MET A 381 4.15 -28.26 -10.64
N PHE A 382 4.66 -28.31 -9.40
CA PHE A 382 5.71 -29.24 -9.01
C PHE A 382 5.28 -30.70 -9.21
N PHE A 383 4.10 -31.08 -8.71
CA PHE A 383 3.58 -32.45 -8.86
C PHE A 383 3.15 -32.76 -10.28
N LYS A 384 2.76 -31.78 -11.10
CA LYS A 384 2.57 -31.94 -12.54
C LYS A 384 3.89 -32.34 -13.24
N SER A 385 4.99 -31.65 -12.87
CA SER A 385 6.33 -31.97 -13.38
C SER A 385 6.83 -33.32 -12.87
N LEU A 386 6.59 -33.64 -11.60
CA LEU A 386 6.98 -34.89 -10.96
C LEU A 386 6.36 -36.12 -11.68
N LYS A 387 5.08 -36.03 -12.05
CA LYS A 387 4.39 -37.08 -12.81
C LYS A 387 5.00 -37.29 -14.19
N ARG A 388 5.54 -36.25 -14.80
CA ARG A 388 6.16 -36.33 -16.12
C ARG A 388 7.55 -36.92 -16.06
N ASN A 389 8.41 -36.47 -15.13
CA ASN A 389 9.77 -36.97 -14.97
C ASN A 389 10.24 -36.83 -13.52
N ARG A 390 10.05 -37.88 -12.71
CA ARG A 390 10.38 -37.89 -11.29
C ARG A 390 11.87 -37.57 -11.01
N ARG A 391 12.79 -38.24 -11.75
CA ARG A 391 14.24 -38.11 -11.53
C ARG A 391 14.72 -36.67 -11.79
N ARG A 392 14.22 -36.04 -12.86
CA ARG A 392 14.56 -34.67 -13.21
C ARG A 392 14.00 -33.67 -12.19
N THR A 393 12.74 -33.86 -11.77
CA THR A 393 12.05 -32.92 -10.85
C THR A 393 12.67 -32.91 -9.46
N LEU A 394 13.18 -34.05 -8.97
CA LEU A 394 13.83 -34.15 -7.67
C LEU A 394 15.34 -33.84 -7.72
N SER A 395 15.90 -33.43 -8.86
CA SER A 395 17.32 -33.06 -8.95
C SER A 395 17.55 -31.67 -8.34
N ILE A 396 18.73 -31.47 -7.75
CA ILE A 396 19.17 -30.17 -7.20
C ILE A 396 19.11 -29.07 -8.27
N ASN A 397 19.53 -29.39 -9.50
CA ASN A 397 19.48 -28.44 -10.62
C ASN A 397 18.05 -27.95 -10.90
N ASN A 398 17.02 -28.77 -10.69
CA ASN A 398 15.63 -28.34 -10.85
C ASN A 398 15.21 -27.35 -9.76
N PHE A 399 15.61 -27.56 -8.51
CA PHE A 399 15.34 -26.61 -7.43
C PHE A 399 16.05 -25.27 -7.65
N ILE A 400 17.32 -25.31 -8.04
CA ILE A 400 18.09 -24.09 -8.40
C ILE A 400 17.37 -23.34 -9.54
N MET A 401 16.94 -24.05 -10.57
CA MET A 401 16.20 -23.44 -11.69
C MET A 401 14.83 -22.90 -11.25
N MET A 402 14.15 -23.57 -10.32
CA MET A 402 12.87 -23.12 -9.77
C MET A 402 13.02 -21.77 -9.03
N TYR A 403 14.09 -21.62 -8.23
CA TYR A 403 14.43 -20.37 -7.56
C TYR A 403 14.81 -19.28 -8.57
N ALA A 404 15.71 -19.59 -9.50
CA ALA A 404 16.14 -18.65 -10.53
C ALA A 404 14.98 -18.13 -11.37
N HIS A 405 14.09 -19.01 -11.82
CA HIS A 405 12.88 -18.61 -12.54
C HIS A 405 12.00 -17.64 -11.75
N ARG A 406 11.76 -17.92 -10.46
CA ARG A 406 10.92 -17.05 -9.66
C ARG A 406 11.54 -15.66 -9.49
N ILE A 407 12.84 -15.61 -9.16
CA ILE A 407 13.57 -14.34 -8.99
C ILE A 407 13.60 -13.55 -10.30
N ILE A 408 14.04 -14.16 -11.41
CA ILE A 408 14.16 -13.47 -12.70
C ILE A 408 12.80 -12.97 -13.21
N ARG A 409 11.73 -13.67 -12.87
CA ARG A 409 10.38 -13.30 -13.31
C ARG A 409 9.77 -12.15 -12.51
N LEU A 410 9.93 -12.14 -11.18
CA LEU A 410 9.30 -11.15 -10.31
C LEU A 410 10.16 -9.90 -10.16
N SER A 411 11.48 -10.07 -9.97
CA SER A 411 12.37 -8.98 -9.58
C SER A 411 12.44 -7.81 -10.56
N PRO A 412 12.50 -7.97 -11.89
CA PRO A 412 12.67 -6.81 -12.77
C PRO A 412 11.52 -5.81 -12.71
N SER A 413 10.27 -6.29 -12.69
CA SER A 413 9.09 -5.42 -12.55
C SER A 413 9.01 -4.80 -11.15
N TYR A 414 9.34 -5.56 -10.12
CA TYR A 414 9.41 -5.11 -8.73
C TYR A 414 10.51 -4.07 -8.52
N TYR A 415 11.74 -4.35 -8.95
CA TYR A 415 12.86 -3.43 -8.80
C TYR A 415 12.62 -2.12 -9.54
N MET A 416 12.01 -2.17 -10.73
CA MET A 416 11.61 -0.97 -11.45
C MET A 416 10.55 -0.17 -10.68
N ALA A 417 9.58 -0.85 -10.04
CA ALA A 417 8.56 -0.17 -9.24
C ALA A 417 9.17 0.50 -8.00
N VAL A 418 10.07 -0.19 -7.28
CA VAL A 418 10.77 0.40 -6.12
C VAL A 418 11.68 1.56 -6.56
N ALA A 419 12.43 1.40 -7.65
CA ALA A 419 13.29 2.45 -8.18
C ALA A 419 12.48 3.69 -8.62
N PHE A 420 11.38 3.48 -9.33
CA PHE A 420 10.48 4.57 -9.71
C PHE A 420 9.87 5.26 -8.49
N TYR A 421 9.39 4.49 -7.51
CA TYR A 421 8.86 5.04 -6.27
C TYR A 421 9.90 5.88 -5.53
N THR A 422 11.10 5.32 -5.31
CA THR A 422 12.15 5.95 -4.50
C THR A 422 12.71 7.22 -5.12
N TRP A 423 13.08 7.17 -6.40
CA TRP A 423 13.89 8.24 -7.01
C TRP A 423 13.13 9.14 -7.97
N VAL A 424 11.89 8.77 -8.37
CA VAL A 424 11.08 9.59 -9.27
C VAL A 424 9.79 10.01 -8.60
N PHE A 425 8.99 9.07 -8.08
CA PHE A 425 7.67 9.37 -7.56
C PHE A 425 7.73 10.13 -6.22
N ALA A 426 8.48 9.63 -5.24
CA ALA A 426 8.55 10.27 -3.93
C ALA A 426 9.11 11.70 -3.98
N PRO A 427 10.25 12.00 -4.66
CA PRO A 427 10.76 13.36 -4.73
C PRO A 427 9.84 14.36 -5.46
N ASN A 428 9.12 13.89 -6.50
CA ASN A 428 8.29 14.80 -7.31
C ASN A 428 6.86 14.95 -6.81
N PHE A 429 6.30 13.92 -6.19
CA PHE A 429 4.89 13.91 -5.78
C PHE A 429 4.70 13.87 -4.28
N ILE A 430 5.29 12.91 -3.56
CA ILE A 430 5.06 12.76 -2.11
C ILE A 430 5.58 13.98 -1.36
N ASN A 431 6.80 14.42 -1.66
CA ASN A 431 7.42 15.54 -0.98
C ASN A 431 6.73 16.89 -1.25
N ASN A 432 5.93 16.96 -2.32
CA ASN A 432 5.18 18.16 -2.70
C ASN A 432 3.69 18.09 -2.29
N MET A 433 3.24 17.02 -1.65
CA MET A 433 1.86 16.91 -1.19
C MET A 433 1.58 17.78 0.03
N ALA A 434 0.37 18.33 0.10
CA ALA A 434 -0.06 19.15 1.23
C ALA A 434 -0.07 18.36 2.55
N ILE A 435 -0.32 17.05 2.48
CA ILE A 435 -0.45 16.19 3.65
C ILE A 435 0.88 15.53 3.99
N TYR A 436 1.69 16.19 4.77
CA TYR A 436 3.01 15.70 5.22
C TYR A 436 2.94 14.39 6.03
N ILE A 437 1.84 14.11 6.73
CA ILE A 437 1.65 12.86 7.48
C ILE A 437 1.75 11.64 6.56
N LEU A 438 1.25 11.73 5.32
CA LEU A 438 1.39 10.65 4.35
C LEU A 438 2.83 10.42 3.93
N SER A 439 3.68 11.45 3.91
CA SER A 439 5.11 11.29 3.64
C SER A 439 5.83 10.50 4.75
N ALA A 440 5.42 10.65 6.00
CA ALA A 440 5.95 9.89 7.12
C ALA A 440 5.58 8.39 7.02
N PHE A 441 4.37 8.06 6.54
CA PHE A 441 3.98 6.69 6.25
C PHE A 441 4.70 6.09 5.04
N ASN A 442 5.03 6.90 4.06
CA ASN A 442 5.67 6.44 2.82
C ASN A 442 7.21 6.48 2.87
N GLY A 443 7.81 7.02 3.92
CA GLY A 443 9.23 6.93 4.18
C GLY A 443 10.12 7.41 3.04
N SER A 444 9.85 8.58 2.42
CA SER A 444 10.68 9.06 1.32
C SER A 444 12.16 9.16 1.69
N ASN A 445 12.46 9.61 2.90
CA ASN A 445 13.82 9.64 3.43
C ASN A 445 14.35 8.22 3.71
N SER A 446 13.49 7.33 4.26
CA SER A 446 13.86 5.93 4.50
C SER A 446 14.19 5.18 3.20
N CYS A 447 13.57 5.53 2.08
CA CYS A 447 13.88 4.93 0.79
C CYS A 447 15.30 5.28 0.30
N ASN A 448 15.78 6.51 0.53
CA ASN A 448 17.12 6.89 0.12
C ASN A 448 18.21 6.07 0.80
N ASP A 449 17.96 5.67 2.07
CA ASP A 449 18.94 4.95 2.88
C ASP A 449 18.75 3.41 2.81
N TYR A 450 17.51 2.94 2.68
CA TYR A 450 17.19 1.52 2.86
C TYR A 450 16.57 0.82 1.63
N TRP A 451 16.57 1.42 0.43
CA TRP A 451 16.08 0.80 -0.81
C TRP A 451 16.68 -0.58 -1.09
N TRP A 452 17.93 -0.81 -0.70
CA TRP A 452 18.67 -2.05 -0.91
C TRP A 452 18.03 -3.25 -0.16
N THR A 453 17.34 -3.03 0.95
CA THR A 453 16.64 -4.09 1.69
C THR A 453 15.53 -4.71 0.85
N ASN A 454 14.87 -3.91 0.02
CA ASN A 454 13.85 -4.35 -0.94
C ASN A 454 14.47 -5.20 -2.05
N PHE A 455 15.62 -4.77 -2.59
CA PHE A 455 16.31 -5.53 -3.64
C PHE A 455 16.82 -6.88 -3.15
N LEU A 456 17.16 -6.99 -1.88
CA LEU A 456 17.57 -8.26 -1.25
C LEU A 456 16.41 -9.09 -0.69
N TYR A 457 15.16 -8.59 -0.74
CA TYR A 457 13.99 -9.25 -0.16
C TYR A 457 14.12 -9.53 1.35
N ILE A 458 14.70 -8.57 2.10
CA ILE A 458 14.89 -8.64 3.56
C ILE A 458 14.26 -7.46 4.31
N ASN A 459 13.50 -6.63 3.62
CA ASN A 459 12.85 -5.44 4.19
C ASN A 459 11.77 -5.77 5.25
N ASN A 460 11.39 -7.03 5.40
CA ASN A 460 10.51 -7.50 6.48
C ASN A 460 11.22 -7.80 7.81
N TYR A 461 12.59 -7.78 7.83
CA TYR A 461 13.41 -8.00 9.03
C TYR A 461 14.39 -6.86 9.31
N VAL A 462 14.91 -6.24 8.25
CA VAL A 462 15.98 -5.26 8.38
C VAL A 462 15.38 -3.87 8.27
N HIS A 463 15.56 -3.04 9.29
CA HIS A 463 15.02 -1.68 9.36
C HIS A 463 13.50 -1.61 9.17
N VAL A 464 12.75 -2.49 9.84
CA VAL A 464 11.28 -2.59 9.72
C VAL A 464 10.59 -1.26 10.03
N LYS A 465 11.11 -0.46 10.97
CA LYS A 465 10.60 0.90 11.29
C LYS A 465 10.75 1.89 10.13
N ASN A 466 11.74 1.67 9.27
CA ASN A 466 12.12 2.57 8.19
C ASN A 466 11.98 1.87 6.82
N GLN A 467 10.90 1.10 6.62
CA GLN A 467 10.67 0.42 5.35
C GLN A 467 10.52 1.42 4.20
N CYS A 468 11.25 1.19 3.11
CA CYS A 468 11.17 2.03 1.92
C CYS A 468 9.79 1.94 1.27
N TYR A 469 9.43 0.80 0.70
CA TYR A 469 8.15 0.59 0.03
C TYR A 469 7.26 -0.34 0.85
N LEU A 470 6.40 0.24 1.65
CA LEU A 470 5.67 -0.42 2.74
C LEU A 470 5.02 -1.76 2.34
N ILE A 471 4.32 -1.81 1.21
CA ILE A 471 3.61 -3.04 0.77
C ILE A 471 4.55 -4.18 0.37
N SER A 472 5.82 -3.91 0.11
CA SER A 472 6.77 -4.88 -0.45
C SER A 472 7.19 -6.01 0.50
N TRP A 473 6.89 -5.88 1.80
CA TRP A 473 7.11 -6.95 2.79
C TRP A 473 6.50 -8.28 2.36
N TYR A 474 5.33 -8.25 1.71
CA TYR A 474 4.66 -9.45 1.21
C TYR A 474 5.53 -10.24 0.23
N LEU A 475 6.22 -9.56 -0.71
CA LEU A 475 7.11 -10.23 -1.68
C LEU A 475 8.33 -10.85 -0.99
N ALA A 476 8.88 -10.17 0.01
CA ALA A 476 10.00 -10.70 0.81
C ALA A 476 9.56 -11.98 1.54
N THR A 477 8.45 -11.91 2.28
CA THR A 477 7.89 -13.04 3.04
C THR A 477 7.50 -14.21 2.12
N ASP A 478 6.86 -13.95 0.98
CA ASP A 478 6.48 -14.97 0.00
C ASP A 478 7.71 -15.67 -0.62
N LEU A 479 8.76 -14.90 -0.96
CA LEU A 479 10.01 -15.49 -1.46
C LEU A 479 10.72 -16.32 -0.38
N GLN A 480 10.75 -15.85 0.86
CA GLN A 480 11.36 -16.57 1.98
C GLN A 480 10.65 -17.89 2.23
N ILE A 481 9.31 -17.90 2.32
CA ILE A 481 8.55 -19.16 2.47
C ILE A 481 8.81 -20.08 1.28
N PHE A 482 8.88 -19.53 0.06
CA PHE A 482 9.16 -20.31 -1.15
C PHE A 482 10.53 -20.98 -1.12
N LEU A 483 11.57 -20.35 -0.54
CA LEU A 483 12.89 -20.95 -0.41
C LEU A 483 12.87 -22.21 0.47
N PHE A 484 12.02 -22.25 1.49
CA PHE A 484 11.89 -23.41 2.39
C PHE A 484 10.87 -24.46 1.93
N CYS A 485 10.14 -24.25 0.81
CA CYS A 485 9.17 -25.19 0.29
C CYS A 485 9.69 -26.62 0.02
N PRO A 486 10.96 -26.87 -0.36
CA PRO A 486 11.48 -28.24 -0.55
C PRO A 486 11.34 -29.10 0.70
N ILE A 487 11.36 -28.53 1.91
CA ILE A 487 11.16 -29.24 3.18
C ILE A 487 9.81 -29.98 3.20
N ILE A 488 8.82 -29.48 2.46
CA ILE A 488 7.48 -30.09 2.36
C ILE A 488 7.32 -30.86 1.04
N LEU A 489 7.80 -30.30 -0.06
CA LEU A 489 7.62 -30.90 -1.40
C LEU A 489 8.35 -32.24 -1.53
N ILE A 490 9.57 -32.35 -0.96
CA ILE A 490 10.37 -33.57 -1.05
C ILE A 490 9.73 -34.72 -0.27
N PRO A 491 9.39 -34.57 1.02
CA PRO A 491 8.69 -35.62 1.77
C PRO A 491 7.36 -36.04 1.12
N LEU A 492 6.55 -35.08 0.64
CA LEU A 492 5.31 -35.38 -0.09
C LEU A 492 5.55 -36.17 -1.38
N ALA A 493 6.68 -35.92 -2.08
CA ALA A 493 7.03 -36.62 -3.28
C ALA A 493 7.56 -38.06 -3.02
N LEU A 494 8.18 -38.30 -1.86
CA LEU A 494 8.72 -39.59 -1.45
C LEU A 494 7.66 -40.46 -0.78
N ASN A 495 7.00 -39.94 0.23
CA ASN A 495 5.97 -40.63 1.01
C ASN A 495 4.92 -39.63 1.50
N VAL A 496 3.67 -39.83 1.12
CA VAL A 496 2.54 -38.95 1.44
C VAL A 496 2.36 -38.80 2.96
N LYS A 497 2.45 -39.88 3.72
CA LYS A 497 2.29 -39.89 5.17
C LYS A 497 3.37 -39.02 5.82
N LEU A 498 4.63 -39.19 5.38
CA LEU A 498 5.74 -38.38 5.88
C LEU A 498 5.54 -36.89 5.55
N GLY A 499 5.14 -36.59 4.30
CA GLY A 499 4.86 -35.22 3.88
C GLY A 499 3.74 -34.56 4.69
N LEU A 500 2.67 -35.30 4.99
CA LEU A 500 1.57 -34.81 5.83
C LEU A 500 2.03 -34.56 7.26
N ILE A 501 2.81 -35.49 7.85
CA ILE A 501 3.36 -35.33 9.22
C ILE A 501 4.23 -34.07 9.29
N VAL A 502 5.14 -33.86 8.34
CA VAL A 502 6.00 -32.67 8.28
C VAL A 502 5.16 -31.41 8.13
N SER A 503 4.18 -31.42 7.24
CA SER A 503 3.30 -30.25 7.02
C SER A 503 2.49 -29.88 8.25
N VAL A 504 1.86 -30.86 8.90
CA VAL A 504 1.10 -30.65 10.14
C VAL A 504 2.02 -30.23 11.29
N GLY A 505 3.22 -30.82 11.39
CA GLY A 505 4.22 -30.46 12.37
C GLY A 505 4.67 -28.98 12.27
N ILE A 506 4.93 -28.50 11.03
CA ILE A 506 5.30 -27.10 10.82
C ILE A 506 4.13 -26.17 11.11
N ILE A 507 2.90 -26.52 10.72
CA ILE A 507 1.70 -25.71 11.04
C ILE A 507 1.52 -25.65 12.58
N ALA A 508 1.65 -26.78 13.27
CA ALA A 508 1.52 -26.82 14.73
C ALA A 508 2.61 -25.99 15.44
N LEU A 509 3.86 -26.08 14.98
CA LEU A 509 4.96 -25.26 15.49
C LEU A 509 4.69 -23.77 15.27
N SER A 510 4.30 -23.38 14.06
CA SER A 510 3.95 -22.00 13.73
C SER A 510 2.79 -21.49 14.60
N THR A 511 1.77 -22.33 14.83
CA THR A 511 0.64 -22.01 15.72
C THR A 511 1.10 -21.79 17.16
N ALA A 512 1.99 -22.66 17.67
CA ALA A 512 2.54 -22.53 19.01
C ALA A 512 3.37 -21.24 19.17
N VAL A 513 4.20 -20.91 18.18
CA VAL A 513 4.97 -19.65 18.16
C VAL A 513 4.03 -18.45 18.16
N ASN A 514 2.96 -18.45 17.34
CA ASN A 514 1.97 -17.37 17.31
C ASN A 514 1.32 -17.15 18.67
N ILE A 515 0.88 -18.24 19.31
CA ILE A 515 0.28 -18.17 20.65
C ILE A 515 1.30 -17.61 21.66
N PHE A 516 2.54 -18.11 21.63
CA PHE A 516 3.61 -17.64 22.50
C PHE A 516 3.87 -16.14 22.33
N GLU A 517 4.00 -15.64 21.12
CA GLU A 517 4.27 -14.23 20.83
C GLU A 517 3.15 -13.33 21.34
N VAL A 518 1.88 -13.72 21.15
CA VAL A 518 0.74 -12.94 21.67
C VAL A 518 0.76 -12.88 23.21
N PHE A 519 1.07 -13.99 23.90
CA PHE A 519 1.14 -14.01 25.36
C PHE A 519 2.34 -13.23 25.91
N TYR A 520 3.48 -13.31 25.23
CA TYR A 520 4.73 -12.72 25.71
C TYR A 520 4.79 -11.20 25.46
N PHE A 521 4.37 -10.75 24.29
CA PHE A 521 4.43 -9.34 23.88
C PHE A 521 3.10 -8.58 24.06
N TYR A 522 2.02 -9.26 24.44
CA TYR A 522 0.67 -8.70 24.55
C TYR A 522 0.13 -8.18 23.21
N PHE A 523 0.48 -8.81 22.11
CA PHE A 523 0.12 -8.39 20.77
C PHE A 523 -1.40 -8.40 20.50
N PRO A 524 -1.89 -7.52 19.60
CA PRO A 524 -3.28 -7.51 19.18
C PRO A 524 -3.62 -8.76 18.34
N PRO A 525 -4.93 -9.08 18.19
CA PRO A 525 -5.36 -10.24 17.39
C PRO A 525 -5.11 -10.07 15.89
N SER A 526 -5.01 -8.81 15.43
CA SER A 526 -4.98 -8.44 14.02
C SER A 526 -4.20 -7.14 13.79
N ASP A 527 -3.79 -6.86 12.56
CA ASP A 527 -3.07 -5.66 12.12
C ASP A 527 -3.98 -4.43 11.91
N PHE A 528 -5.04 -4.33 12.69
CA PHE A 528 -5.91 -3.17 12.62
C PHE A 528 -5.53 -2.15 13.71
N SER A 529 -4.77 -1.12 13.35
CA SER A 529 -4.17 -0.16 14.28
C SER A 529 -5.17 0.72 15.05
N TYR A 530 -6.44 0.73 14.65
CA TYR A 530 -7.51 1.47 15.32
C TYR A 530 -8.32 0.63 16.32
N GLY A 531 -8.03 -0.68 16.44
CA GLY A 531 -8.60 -1.55 17.46
C GLY A 531 -8.02 -1.25 18.84
N TRP A 532 -8.59 -1.90 19.87
CA TRP A 532 -8.07 -1.75 21.22
C TRP A 532 -6.62 -2.27 21.33
N MET A 533 -5.75 -1.44 21.88
CA MET A 533 -4.34 -1.80 22.12
C MET A 533 -4.10 -2.06 23.60
N ASP A 534 -3.40 -3.17 23.90
CA ASP A 534 -3.06 -3.53 25.27
C ASP A 534 -2.01 -2.55 25.82
N PRO A 535 -2.25 -1.88 26.96
CA PRO A 535 -1.29 -0.92 27.54
C PRO A 535 0.08 -1.55 27.90
N ARG A 536 0.15 -2.87 28.02
CA ARG A 536 1.39 -3.63 28.31
C ARG A 536 2.26 -3.86 27.07
N MET A 537 1.70 -3.70 25.87
CA MET A 537 2.45 -3.80 24.62
C MET A 537 3.43 -2.60 24.52
N LYS A 538 4.72 -2.92 24.29
CA LYS A 538 5.78 -1.89 24.29
C LYS A 538 5.86 -1.11 22.99
N ASP A 539 5.83 -1.80 21.85
CA ASP A 539 5.98 -1.19 20.53
C ASP A 539 5.11 -1.95 19.50
N TYR A 540 4.32 -1.20 18.72
CA TYR A 540 3.53 -1.77 17.64
C TYR A 540 4.41 -2.26 16.46
N THR A 541 5.61 -1.74 16.34
CA THR A 541 6.55 -2.19 15.31
C THR A 541 6.98 -3.64 15.52
N ASP A 542 7.10 -4.06 16.78
CA ASP A 542 7.42 -5.46 17.13
C ASP A 542 6.31 -6.41 16.62
N TYR A 543 5.04 -5.99 16.70
CA TYR A 543 3.92 -6.74 16.10
C TYR A 543 4.07 -6.87 14.58
N THR A 544 4.43 -5.78 13.92
CA THR A 544 4.64 -5.80 12.45
C THR A 544 5.77 -6.75 12.07
N GLU A 545 6.88 -6.75 12.82
CA GLU A 545 8.05 -7.57 12.54
C GLU A 545 7.82 -9.05 12.87
N PHE A 546 7.37 -9.38 14.08
CA PHE A 546 7.29 -10.75 14.58
C PHE A 546 5.99 -11.45 14.16
N MET A 547 4.89 -10.74 13.98
CA MET A 547 3.59 -11.32 13.68
C MET A 547 3.13 -11.08 12.24
N TYR A 548 3.06 -9.83 11.80
CA TYR A 548 2.40 -9.48 10.55
C TYR A 548 3.22 -9.83 9.32
N ASN A 549 4.50 -9.44 9.30
CA ASN A 549 5.43 -9.68 8.19
C ASN A 549 6.14 -11.03 8.29
N ALA A 550 5.99 -11.75 9.40
CA ALA A 550 6.78 -12.93 9.76
C ALA A 550 6.46 -14.15 8.87
N PRO A 551 7.42 -14.72 8.17
CA PRO A 551 7.19 -15.92 7.34
C PRO A 551 6.85 -17.15 8.16
N TRP A 552 7.35 -17.28 9.41
CA TRP A 552 7.00 -18.40 10.29
C TRP A 552 5.54 -18.37 10.74
N ILE A 553 4.87 -17.22 10.71
CA ILE A 553 3.44 -17.09 10.99
C ILE A 553 2.62 -17.29 9.70
N ARG A 554 3.08 -16.70 8.57
CA ARG A 554 2.37 -16.77 7.28
C ARG A 554 2.50 -18.12 6.58
N CYS A 555 3.48 -18.96 6.97
CA CYS A 555 3.67 -20.29 6.35
C CYS A 555 2.47 -21.22 6.58
N GLN A 556 1.65 -21.05 7.62
CA GLN A 556 0.47 -21.89 7.90
C GLN A 556 -0.44 -21.99 6.69
N ILE A 557 -0.94 -20.85 6.22
CA ILE A 557 -1.89 -20.80 5.10
C ILE A 557 -1.22 -21.17 3.76
N TYR A 558 0.05 -20.86 3.59
CA TYR A 558 0.84 -21.25 2.43
C TYR A 558 0.95 -22.77 2.32
N ILE A 559 1.21 -23.46 3.44
CA ILE A 559 1.32 -24.93 3.51
C ILE A 559 -0.04 -25.58 3.22
N ILE A 560 -1.14 -25.03 3.76
CA ILE A 560 -2.50 -25.50 3.43
C ILE A 560 -2.72 -25.42 1.92
N GLY A 561 -2.34 -24.30 1.29
CA GLY A 561 -2.37 -24.17 -0.17
C GLY A 561 -1.56 -25.24 -0.90
N MET A 562 -0.33 -25.56 -0.41
CA MET A 562 0.52 -26.60 -0.98
C MET A 562 -0.14 -27.97 -0.91
N LEU A 563 -0.77 -28.32 0.20
CA LEU A 563 -1.49 -29.59 0.37
C LEU A 563 -2.68 -29.70 -0.61
N VAL A 564 -3.41 -28.60 -0.80
CA VAL A 564 -4.48 -28.53 -1.81
C VAL A 564 -3.94 -28.71 -3.23
N GLY A 565 -2.85 -28.03 -3.59
CA GLY A 565 -2.20 -28.16 -4.89
C GLY A 565 -1.75 -29.59 -5.17
N TYR A 566 -1.17 -30.28 -4.17
CA TYR A 566 -0.85 -31.70 -4.22
C TYR A 566 -2.11 -32.54 -4.46
N PHE A 567 -3.16 -32.36 -3.66
CA PHE A 567 -4.42 -33.09 -3.76
C PHE A 567 -5.06 -32.94 -5.14
N LEU A 568 -5.19 -31.72 -5.64
CA LEU A 568 -5.74 -31.43 -6.95
C LEU A 568 -4.96 -32.12 -8.07
N GLN A 569 -3.64 -32.24 -7.93
CA GLN A 569 -2.81 -32.89 -8.96
C GLN A 569 -2.83 -34.41 -8.89
N MET A 570 -2.96 -34.97 -7.69
CA MET A 570 -2.94 -36.42 -7.50
C MET A 570 -4.29 -37.07 -7.78
N LYS A 571 -5.39 -36.45 -7.38
CA LYS A 571 -6.74 -36.99 -7.60
C LYS A 571 -7.25 -36.62 -8.99
N LYS A 572 -7.55 -37.63 -9.83
CA LYS A 572 -8.03 -37.37 -11.22
C LYS A 572 -9.50 -36.92 -11.26
N SER A 573 -10.35 -37.51 -10.45
CA SER A 573 -11.76 -37.16 -10.32
C SER A 573 -12.19 -37.30 -8.87
N LEU A 574 -13.10 -36.43 -8.45
CA LEU A 574 -13.69 -36.47 -7.13
C LEU A 574 -15.21 -36.38 -7.29
N LYS A 575 -15.92 -37.38 -6.77
CA LYS A 575 -17.38 -37.33 -6.66
C LYS A 575 -17.73 -36.96 -5.24
N ILE A 576 -18.34 -35.81 -5.06
CA ILE A 576 -18.81 -35.34 -3.76
C ILE A 576 -20.32 -35.56 -3.71
N PRO A 577 -20.86 -36.33 -2.74
CA PRO A 577 -22.29 -36.46 -2.56
C PRO A 577 -22.95 -35.09 -2.38
N PHE A 578 -24.16 -34.90 -2.89
CA PHE A 578 -24.84 -33.61 -2.90
C PHE A 578 -24.95 -32.96 -1.49
N PHE A 579 -25.36 -33.75 -0.50
CA PHE A 579 -25.46 -33.27 0.89
C PHE A 579 -24.13 -32.87 1.49
N VAL A 580 -23.06 -33.65 1.24
CA VAL A 580 -21.70 -33.34 1.70
C VAL A 580 -21.18 -32.04 1.05
N ASN A 581 -21.51 -31.84 -0.22
CA ASN A 581 -21.13 -30.62 -0.93
C ASN A 581 -21.85 -29.40 -0.34
N ILE A 582 -23.17 -29.46 -0.11
CA ILE A 582 -23.92 -28.37 0.51
C ILE A 582 -23.39 -28.09 1.92
N LEU A 583 -23.22 -29.12 2.75
CA LEU A 583 -22.67 -28.96 4.09
C LEU A 583 -21.28 -28.31 4.05
N GLY A 584 -20.42 -28.72 3.14
CA GLY A 584 -19.10 -28.14 2.95
C GLY A 584 -19.16 -26.64 2.59
N TRP A 585 -20.09 -26.24 1.72
CA TRP A 585 -20.31 -24.82 1.40
C TRP A 585 -20.80 -24.02 2.62
N ILE A 586 -21.75 -24.57 3.38
CA ILE A 586 -22.29 -23.93 4.58
C ILE A 586 -21.18 -23.78 5.63
N VAL A 587 -20.42 -24.84 5.91
CA VAL A 587 -19.33 -24.81 6.90
C VAL A 587 -18.24 -23.83 6.49
N SER A 588 -17.82 -23.84 5.21
CA SER A 588 -16.82 -22.88 4.72
C SER A 588 -17.29 -21.45 4.85
N LEU A 589 -18.55 -21.14 4.55
CA LEU A 589 -19.11 -19.81 4.69
C LEU A 589 -19.18 -19.40 6.16
N ILE A 590 -19.62 -20.29 7.05
CA ILE A 590 -19.69 -20.03 8.49
C ILE A 590 -18.30 -19.69 9.04
N ILE A 591 -17.27 -20.47 8.68
CA ILE A 591 -15.90 -20.22 9.13
C ILE A 591 -15.42 -18.85 8.62
N MET A 592 -15.58 -18.53 7.35
CA MET A 592 -15.17 -17.24 6.79
C MET A 592 -15.89 -16.06 7.46
N VAL A 593 -17.18 -16.19 7.69
CA VAL A 593 -17.96 -15.16 8.38
C VAL A 593 -17.50 -15.05 9.85
N ALA A 594 -17.30 -16.17 10.53
CA ALA A 594 -16.81 -16.18 11.91
C ALA A 594 -15.43 -15.53 12.03
N ASP A 595 -14.49 -15.87 11.13
CA ASP A 595 -13.15 -15.24 11.10
C ASP A 595 -13.25 -13.71 10.94
N VAL A 596 -14.18 -13.22 10.14
CA VAL A 596 -14.35 -11.78 9.87
C VAL A 596 -15.05 -11.07 11.04
N ILE A 597 -16.06 -11.66 11.69
CA ILE A 597 -16.87 -10.97 12.70
C ILE A 597 -16.38 -11.13 14.13
N SER A 598 -15.53 -12.13 14.41
CA SER A 598 -15.08 -12.49 15.77
C SER A 598 -14.36 -11.37 16.51
N ILE A 599 -13.68 -10.47 15.81
CA ILE A 599 -12.92 -9.36 16.40
C ILE A 599 -13.68 -8.03 16.41
N ARG A 600 -14.98 -8.04 16.16
CA ARG A 600 -15.81 -6.83 16.09
C ARG A 600 -15.65 -5.95 17.33
N ASP A 601 -15.75 -6.52 18.52
CA ASP A 601 -15.68 -5.75 19.77
C ASP A 601 -14.29 -5.15 19.95
N TRP A 602 -13.25 -5.91 19.70
CA TRP A 602 -11.88 -5.41 19.71
C TRP A 602 -11.65 -4.32 18.64
N ALA A 603 -12.15 -4.49 17.42
CA ALA A 603 -12.02 -3.51 16.35
C ALA A 603 -12.78 -2.20 16.64
N SER A 604 -13.84 -2.26 17.47
CA SER A 604 -14.58 -1.09 17.94
C SER A 604 -13.92 -0.36 19.14
N GLY A 605 -12.75 -0.82 19.58
CA GLY A 605 -11.99 -0.24 20.68
C GLY A 605 -12.29 -0.83 22.07
N LEU A 606 -13.05 -1.92 22.14
CA LEU A 606 -13.29 -2.60 23.42
C LEU A 606 -12.15 -3.56 23.77
N PRO A 607 -11.79 -3.69 25.07
CA PRO A 607 -10.74 -4.60 25.49
C PRO A 607 -11.08 -6.05 25.17
N MET A 608 -10.07 -6.83 24.75
CA MET A 608 -10.19 -8.25 24.49
C MET A 608 -9.18 -9.02 25.36
N ASP A 609 -9.63 -10.05 26.07
CA ASP A 609 -8.77 -10.87 26.91
C ASP A 609 -7.68 -11.57 26.11
N LEU A 610 -6.56 -11.85 26.80
CA LEU A 610 -5.35 -12.35 26.14
C LEU A 610 -5.55 -13.73 25.51
N PHE A 611 -6.29 -14.64 26.16
CA PHE A 611 -6.54 -15.97 25.63
C PHE A 611 -7.36 -15.97 24.32
N PRO A 612 -8.55 -15.37 24.22
CA PRO A 612 -9.29 -15.32 22.95
C PRO A 612 -8.51 -14.58 21.87
N ARG A 613 -7.71 -13.55 22.21
CA ARG A 613 -6.83 -12.83 21.30
C ARG A 613 -5.78 -13.74 20.67
N ALA A 614 -5.09 -14.55 21.49
CA ALA A 614 -4.10 -15.51 21.02
C ALA A 614 -4.74 -16.61 20.16
N MET A 615 -5.91 -17.13 20.57
CA MET A 615 -6.63 -18.15 19.79
C MET A 615 -7.07 -17.62 18.44
N TYR A 616 -7.64 -16.42 18.39
CA TYR A 616 -8.00 -15.80 17.13
C TYR A 616 -6.78 -15.60 16.21
N SER A 617 -5.71 -14.99 16.71
CA SER A 617 -4.48 -14.77 15.94
C SER A 617 -3.90 -16.06 15.34
N ALA A 618 -3.92 -17.15 16.12
CA ALA A 618 -3.32 -18.43 15.74
C ALA A 618 -4.18 -19.24 14.76
N PHE A 619 -5.53 -19.22 14.89
CA PHE A 619 -6.42 -20.13 14.17
C PHE A 619 -7.21 -19.49 13.04
N SER A 620 -7.41 -18.16 13.01
CA SER A 620 -8.19 -17.49 11.96
C SER A 620 -7.61 -17.72 10.56
N LYS A 621 -6.28 -17.66 10.40
CA LYS A 621 -5.61 -17.92 9.11
C LYS A 621 -5.78 -19.38 8.66
N ILE A 622 -5.78 -20.32 9.60
CA ILE A 622 -6.02 -21.74 9.32
C ILE A 622 -7.48 -21.95 8.89
N GLY A 623 -8.44 -21.35 9.61
CA GLY A 623 -9.87 -21.37 9.26
C GLY A 623 -10.12 -20.83 7.85
N TRP A 624 -9.56 -19.66 7.56
CA TRP A 624 -9.60 -19.04 6.24
C TRP A 624 -9.04 -19.95 5.15
N GLY A 625 -7.86 -20.56 5.39
CA GLY A 625 -7.20 -21.50 4.47
C GLY A 625 -8.02 -22.78 4.22
N ILE A 626 -8.66 -23.34 5.25
CA ILE A 626 -9.55 -24.51 5.12
C ILE A 626 -10.76 -24.16 4.26
N SER A 627 -11.38 -23.03 4.50
CA SER A 627 -12.53 -22.55 3.72
C SER A 627 -12.19 -22.34 2.25
N LEU A 628 -11.08 -21.66 1.97
CA LEU A 628 -10.57 -21.49 0.60
C LEU A 628 -10.27 -22.85 -0.06
N SER A 629 -9.73 -23.81 0.70
CA SER A 629 -9.45 -25.15 0.21
C SER A 629 -10.70 -25.84 -0.31
N PHE A 630 -11.78 -25.82 0.46
CA PHE A 630 -13.05 -26.41 0.01
C PHE A 630 -13.61 -25.72 -1.22
N ILE A 631 -13.63 -24.37 -1.24
CA ILE A 631 -14.12 -23.57 -2.36
C ILE A 631 -13.37 -23.93 -3.65
N VAL A 632 -12.04 -23.93 -3.59
CA VAL A 632 -11.19 -24.24 -4.76
C VAL A 632 -11.37 -25.68 -5.22
N ILE A 633 -11.40 -26.67 -4.30
CA ILE A 633 -11.60 -28.09 -4.61
C ILE A 633 -12.97 -28.30 -5.24
N SER A 634 -14.03 -27.76 -4.63
CA SER A 634 -15.41 -27.89 -5.14
C SER A 634 -15.55 -27.28 -6.54
N CYS A 635 -15.00 -26.09 -6.77
CA CYS A 635 -15.01 -25.45 -8.07
C CYS A 635 -14.19 -26.22 -9.11
N PHE A 636 -13.00 -26.72 -8.74
CA PHE A 636 -12.11 -27.44 -9.66
C PHE A 636 -12.73 -28.76 -10.19
N TYR A 637 -13.45 -29.48 -9.34
CA TYR A 637 -14.12 -30.72 -9.74
C TYR A 637 -15.56 -30.54 -10.26
N GLY A 638 -16.00 -29.27 -10.44
CA GLY A 638 -17.30 -28.92 -11.02
C GLY A 638 -18.49 -29.00 -10.08
N HIS A 639 -18.26 -29.14 -8.77
CA HIS A 639 -19.31 -29.18 -7.74
C HIS A 639 -19.71 -27.78 -7.20
N GLY A 640 -19.11 -26.69 -7.68
CA GLY A 640 -19.37 -25.33 -7.21
C GLY A 640 -20.65 -24.67 -7.76
N GLY A 641 -21.41 -25.32 -8.65
CA GLY A 641 -22.69 -24.81 -9.16
C GLY A 641 -22.64 -23.39 -9.73
N ILE A 642 -23.50 -22.49 -9.23
CA ILE A 642 -23.61 -21.09 -9.64
C ILE A 642 -22.35 -20.33 -9.26
N ILE A 643 -21.78 -20.60 -8.09
CA ILE A 643 -20.54 -19.96 -7.62
C ILE A 643 -19.37 -20.26 -8.56
N ASN A 644 -19.23 -21.52 -8.99
CA ASN A 644 -18.20 -21.87 -9.97
C ASN A 644 -18.41 -21.19 -11.33
N ARG A 645 -19.68 -21.00 -11.75
CA ARG A 645 -19.99 -20.27 -13.01
C ARG A 645 -19.54 -18.82 -12.92
N PHE A 646 -19.77 -18.15 -11.79
CA PHE A 646 -19.32 -16.80 -11.52
C PHE A 646 -17.79 -16.72 -11.43
N MET A 647 -17.15 -17.58 -10.62
CA MET A 647 -15.70 -17.57 -10.42
C MET A 647 -14.89 -17.97 -11.67
N SER A 648 -15.51 -18.69 -12.59
CA SER A 648 -14.90 -19.09 -13.86
C SER A 648 -15.30 -18.18 -15.03
N TRP A 649 -15.91 -17.02 -14.75
CA TRP A 649 -16.30 -16.09 -15.82
C TRP A 649 -15.04 -15.58 -16.55
N PRO A 650 -15.05 -15.56 -17.90
CA PRO A 650 -13.87 -15.19 -18.70
C PRO A 650 -13.26 -13.84 -18.39
N LEU A 651 -14.07 -12.88 -17.91
CA LEU A 651 -13.62 -11.53 -17.54
C LEU A 651 -12.54 -11.54 -16.44
N TRP A 652 -12.61 -12.50 -15.51
CA TRP A 652 -11.60 -12.59 -14.45
C TRP A 652 -10.19 -12.89 -14.96
N SER A 653 -10.06 -13.53 -16.15
CA SER A 653 -8.76 -13.94 -16.67
C SER A 653 -7.85 -12.75 -17.02
N PRO A 654 -8.25 -11.74 -17.82
CA PRO A 654 -7.43 -10.55 -18.08
C PRO A 654 -7.08 -9.80 -16.81
N LEU A 655 -8.07 -9.53 -15.95
CA LEU A 655 -7.87 -8.82 -14.67
C LEU A 655 -6.93 -9.60 -13.75
N GLY A 656 -7.11 -10.91 -13.64
CA GLY A 656 -6.25 -11.77 -12.81
C GLY A 656 -4.80 -11.87 -13.30
N LYS A 657 -4.52 -11.54 -14.57
CA LYS A 657 -3.14 -11.48 -15.09
C LYS A 657 -2.41 -10.23 -14.71
N ILE A 658 -3.11 -9.13 -14.48
CA ILE A 658 -2.49 -7.85 -14.13
C ILE A 658 -2.45 -7.60 -12.61
N THR A 659 -2.98 -8.51 -11.78
CA THR A 659 -3.05 -8.33 -10.31
C THR A 659 -1.69 -8.11 -9.66
N TYR A 660 -0.61 -8.70 -10.18
CA TYR A 660 0.75 -8.47 -9.68
C TYR A 660 1.21 -7.03 -9.93
N SER A 661 1.04 -6.52 -11.14
CA SER A 661 1.31 -5.12 -11.44
C SER A 661 0.38 -4.18 -10.64
N THR A 662 -0.89 -4.57 -10.41
CA THR A 662 -1.83 -3.80 -9.56
C THR A 662 -1.32 -3.74 -8.13
N TYR A 663 -0.83 -4.86 -7.58
CA TYR A 663 -0.21 -4.89 -6.28
C TYR A 663 1.02 -3.94 -6.20
N LEU A 664 1.84 -3.86 -7.25
CA LEU A 664 3.01 -2.96 -7.26
C LEU A 664 2.64 -1.48 -7.36
N ILE A 665 1.54 -1.11 -8.02
CA ILE A 665 1.23 0.28 -8.39
C ILE A 665 0.18 0.93 -7.47
N HIS A 666 -0.76 0.15 -6.90
CA HIS A 666 -1.94 0.70 -6.23
C HIS A 666 -1.61 1.69 -5.09
N LEU A 667 -0.55 1.44 -4.32
CA LEU A 667 -0.18 2.34 -3.22
C LEU A 667 0.26 3.72 -3.75
N MET A 668 0.98 3.77 -4.88
CA MET A 668 1.35 5.03 -5.52
C MET A 668 0.10 5.80 -5.97
N VAL A 669 -0.89 5.10 -6.54
CA VAL A 669 -2.17 5.71 -6.95
C VAL A 669 -2.95 6.22 -5.74
N ILE A 670 -3.05 5.43 -4.68
CA ILE A 670 -3.70 5.84 -3.42
C ILE A 670 -3.04 7.10 -2.87
N THR A 671 -1.71 7.06 -2.75
CA THR A 671 -0.93 8.20 -2.22
C THR A 671 -1.10 9.44 -3.09
N TYR A 672 -1.10 9.30 -4.43
CA TYR A 672 -1.29 10.41 -5.34
C TYR A 672 -2.68 11.04 -5.22
N VAL A 673 -3.74 10.21 -5.23
CA VAL A 673 -5.12 10.71 -5.20
C VAL A 673 -5.48 11.30 -3.84
N ILE A 674 -5.17 10.59 -2.74
CA ILE A 674 -5.54 11.04 -1.40
C ILE A 674 -4.55 12.09 -0.89
N GLY A 675 -3.26 11.90 -1.12
CA GLY A 675 -2.22 12.84 -0.70
C GLY A 675 -2.21 14.16 -1.48
N GLY A 676 -2.78 14.18 -2.68
CA GLY A 676 -2.97 15.40 -3.48
C GLY A 676 -4.18 16.24 -3.08
N MET A 677 -5.00 15.80 -2.12
CA MET A 677 -6.10 16.60 -1.60
C MET A 677 -5.55 17.73 -0.73
N GLU A 678 -5.94 18.97 -1.02
CA GLU A 678 -5.59 20.14 -0.20
C GLU A 678 -6.60 20.39 0.93
N ASP A 679 -7.81 19.80 0.82
CA ASP A 679 -8.86 19.89 1.83
C ASP A 679 -9.02 18.59 2.62
N GLN A 680 -9.58 18.73 3.83
CA GLN A 680 -9.93 17.60 4.68
C GLN A 680 -11.12 16.82 4.12
N PHE A 681 -11.08 15.50 4.30
CA PHE A 681 -12.17 14.61 3.93
C PHE A 681 -13.23 14.53 5.04
N ILE A 682 -14.49 14.82 4.70
CA ILE A 682 -15.62 14.63 5.62
C ILE A 682 -16.23 13.25 5.33
N PHE A 683 -16.15 12.37 6.32
CA PHE A 683 -16.79 11.05 6.22
C PHE A 683 -18.30 11.18 6.43
N VAL A 684 -19.07 10.83 5.40
CA VAL A 684 -20.54 10.82 5.43
C VAL A 684 -21.07 9.40 5.57
N SER A 685 -20.56 8.49 4.75
CA SER A 685 -20.94 7.07 4.77
C SER A 685 -19.92 6.21 4.02
N VAL A 686 -19.94 4.90 4.27
CA VAL A 686 -19.11 3.93 3.52
C VAL A 686 -19.38 3.98 2.02
N TRP A 687 -20.65 4.14 1.61
CA TRP A 687 -21.03 4.21 0.20
C TRP A 687 -20.52 5.49 -0.49
N ASN A 688 -20.59 6.61 0.22
CA ASN A 688 -20.02 7.88 -0.26
C ASN A 688 -18.51 7.73 -0.48
N THR A 689 -17.78 7.25 0.53
CA THR A 689 -16.34 7.00 0.44
C THR A 689 -16.00 6.00 -0.68
N PHE A 690 -16.80 4.95 -0.84
CA PHE A 690 -16.59 3.96 -1.88
C PHE A 690 -16.74 4.57 -3.28
N ILE A 691 -17.81 5.32 -3.53
CA ILE A 691 -18.08 5.88 -4.86
C ILE A 691 -17.10 6.99 -5.23
N TYR A 692 -16.82 7.91 -4.30
CA TYR A 692 -16.04 9.11 -4.62
C TYR A 692 -14.52 8.92 -4.50
N ILE A 693 -14.04 7.97 -3.67
CA ILE A 693 -12.61 7.76 -3.45
C ILE A 693 -12.17 6.37 -3.87
N ILE A 694 -12.77 5.31 -3.30
CA ILE A 694 -12.25 3.95 -3.46
C ILE A 694 -12.42 3.45 -4.90
N LEU A 695 -13.60 3.62 -5.50
CA LEU A 695 -13.88 3.16 -6.85
C LEU A 695 -13.01 3.85 -7.92
N PRO A 696 -12.85 5.18 -7.93
CA PRO A 696 -11.89 5.84 -8.82
C PRO A 696 -10.46 5.34 -8.66
N ILE A 697 -9.99 5.13 -7.42
CA ILE A 697 -8.65 4.60 -7.15
C ILE A 697 -8.50 3.18 -7.69
N ILE A 698 -9.51 2.31 -7.53
CA ILE A 698 -9.51 0.96 -8.11
C ILE A 698 -9.37 1.04 -9.63
N ILE A 699 -10.19 1.85 -10.30
CA ILE A 699 -10.18 2.00 -11.76
C ILE A 699 -8.81 2.51 -12.23
N LEU A 700 -8.29 3.56 -11.62
CA LEU A 700 -6.97 4.13 -11.96
C LEU A 700 -5.84 3.13 -11.70
N SER A 701 -5.89 2.39 -10.58
CA SER A 701 -4.90 1.37 -10.25
C SER A 701 -4.87 0.26 -11.31
N PHE A 702 -6.02 -0.26 -11.74
CA PHE A 702 -6.09 -1.25 -12.81
C PHE A 702 -5.63 -0.69 -14.15
N PHE A 703 -5.95 0.57 -14.46
CA PHE A 703 -5.54 1.23 -15.69
C PHE A 703 -4.01 1.38 -15.78
N PHE A 704 -3.38 1.97 -14.77
CA PHE A 704 -1.92 2.13 -14.74
C PHE A 704 -1.21 0.78 -14.66
N SER A 705 -1.77 -0.18 -13.95
CA SER A 705 -1.23 -1.54 -13.86
C SER A 705 -1.29 -2.29 -15.17
N PHE A 706 -2.32 -2.08 -15.99
CA PHE A 706 -2.40 -2.65 -17.32
C PHE A 706 -1.25 -2.17 -18.21
N ILE A 707 -0.95 -0.87 -18.16
CA ILE A 707 0.18 -0.27 -18.88
C ILE A 707 1.50 -0.85 -18.35
N TRP A 708 1.68 -0.85 -17.02
CA TRP A 708 2.86 -1.39 -16.37
C TRP A 708 3.10 -2.86 -16.71
N CYS A 709 2.07 -3.69 -16.64
CA CYS A 709 2.13 -5.10 -16.98
C CYS A 709 2.56 -5.33 -18.43
N ALA A 710 2.01 -4.56 -19.37
CA ALA A 710 2.32 -4.70 -20.79
C ALA A 710 3.79 -4.34 -21.10
N ILE A 711 4.37 -3.35 -20.39
CA ILE A 711 5.74 -2.86 -20.62
C ILE A 711 6.75 -3.69 -19.82
N PHE A 712 6.61 -3.74 -18.50
CA PHE A 712 7.66 -4.21 -17.60
C PHE A 712 7.49 -5.67 -17.15
N GLU A 713 6.30 -6.27 -17.29
CA GLU A 713 6.06 -7.60 -16.74
C GLU A 713 5.99 -8.67 -17.84
N VAL A 714 5.12 -8.53 -18.82
CA VAL A 714 4.93 -9.55 -19.88
C VAL A 714 6.14 -9.64 -20.80
N GLY A 715 6.74 -8.47 -21.15
CA GLY A 715 7.94 -8.41 -21.98
C GLY A 715 9.12 -9.15 -21.35
N VAL A 716 9.40 -8.86 -20.08
CA VAL A 716 10.48 -9.50 -19.32
C VAL A 716 10.25 -11.01 -19.18
N GLY A 717 9.01 -11.46 -18.92
CA GLY A 717 8.70 -12.89 -18.88
C GLY A 717 9.00 -13.61 -20.20
N LYS A 718 8.72 -12.99 -21.35
CA LYS A 718 9.07 -13.55 -22.66
C LYS A 718 10.58 -13.58 -22.91
N ILE A 719 11.31 -12.55 -22.43
CA ILE A 719 12.79 -12.52 -22.49
C ILE A 719 13.38 -13.66 -21.67
N GLU A 720 12.86 -13.87 -20.47
CA GLU A 720 13.25 -14.97 -19.60
C GLU A 720 13.10 -16.31 -20.29
N ASP A 721 11.92 -16.60 -20.86
CA ASP A 721 11.67 -17.82 -21.61
C ASP A 721 12.72 -18.05 -22.73
N LEU A 722 13.05 -16.98 -23.47
CA LEU A 722 14.07 -17.05 -24.54
C LEU A 722 15.50 -17.26 -24.02
N LEU A 723 15.83 -16.77 -22.83
CA LEU A 723 17.16 -16.91 -22.24
C LEU A 723 17.39 -18.30 -21.63
N LEU A 724 16.37 -18.86 -21.01
CA LEU A 724 16.45 -20.13 -20.28
C LEU A 724 16.30 -21.36 -21.20
N ASP A 725 15.71 -21.22 -22.39
CA ASP A 725 15.52 -22.30 -23.37
C ASP A 725 16.80 -22.74 -24.10
N ARG A 726 17.95 -22.15 -23.74
CA ARG A 726 19.29 -22.42 -24.33
C ARG A 726 19.76 -23.90 -24.27
N ARG A 727 19.11 -24.76 -23.45
CA ARG A 727 19.53 -26.14 -23.24
C ARG A 727 18.81 -27.17 -24.13
N GLY A 728 17.82 -26.76 -24.92
CA GLY A 728 17.05 -27.66 -25.80
C GLY A 728 17.65 -27.87 -27.19
N GLU A 729 18.36 -26.86 -27.73
CA GLU A 729 18.85 -26.90 -29.13
C GLU A 729 20.18 -27.66 -29.33
N GLY A 730 20.94 -27.92 -28.26
CA GLY A 730 22.24 -28.59 -28.35
C GLY A 730 22.22 -30.11 -28.49
N LYS A 731 21.05 -30.78 -28.46
CA LYS A 731 20.93 -32.27 -28.50
C LYS A 731 20.22 -32.83 -29.73
N LYS A 732 19.93 -32.04 -30.75
CA LYS A 732 19.26 -32.54 -31.98
C LYS A 732 20.18 -32.84 -33.17
N ASN A 733 21.49 -32.73 -33.04
CA ASN A 733 22.42 -33.04 -34.15
C ASN A 733 23.40 -34.15 -33.82
N ASN A 734 22.94 -35.34 -33.49
CA ASN A 734 23.70 -36.59 -33.69
C ASN A 734 22.74 -37.78 -33.65
N GLY A 735 22.25 -38.15 -34.80
CA GLY A 735 21.45 -39.37 -34.98
C GLY A 735 21.08 -39.54 -36.45
N ASN A 736 21.67 -40.55 -37.06
CA ASN A 736 21.70 -41.02 -38.43
C ASN A 736 20.42 -40.82 -39.28
N PRO A 737 20.55 -40.78 -40.60
CA PRO A 737 19.44 -40.64 -41.53
C PRO A 737 18.68 -41.94 -41.66
N VAL A 738 17.44 -41.95 -41.23
CA VAL A 738 16.50 -43.03 -41.58
C VAL A 738 15.54 -42.50 -42.63
N VAL A 739 15.65 -43.11 -43.78
CA VAL A 739 14.71 -43.33 -44.90
C VAL A 739 13.48 -42.41 -44.97
N LYS A 740 13.42 -41.68 -46.10
CA LYS A 740 12.23 -41.00 -46.60
C LYS A 740 11.15 -42.01 -46.97
N GLU A 741 10.06 -42.02 -46.26
CA GLU A 741 8.78 -42.46 -46.77
C GLU A 741 7.85 -41.27 -46.99
N SER A 742 7.34 -41.20 -48.19
CA SER A 742 6.48 -40.12 -48.69
C SER A 742 5.10 -40.19 -48.03
N VAL A 743 4.78 -39.26 -47.18
CA VAL A 743 3.39 -39.04 -46.74
C VAL A 743 2.88 -37.71 -47.35
N LYS A 744 1.82 -37.85 -48.10
CA LYS A 744 1.08 -36.78 -48.77
C LYS A 744 0.62 -35.71 -47.80
N ILE A 745 0.79 -34.47 -48.26
CA ILE A 745 0.33 -33.24 -47.60
C ILE A 745 -1.20 -33.26 -47.53
N HIS A 746 -1.74 -33.36 -46.32
CA HIS A 746 -3.10 -32.90 -46.00
C HIS A 746 -3.09 -32.20 -44.67
N ASP A 747 -3.59 -30.95 -44.73
CA ASP A 747 -3.97 -30.05 -43.65
C ASP A 747 -2.89 -29.30 -42.84
N GLU A 748 -2.76 -28.02 -43.16
CA GLU A 748 -2.05 -26.97 -42.41
C GLU A 748 -2.49 -26.79 -40.94
N LYS A 749 -3.59 -27.41 -40.54
CA LYS A 749 -4.13 -27.35 -39.17
C LYS A 749 -3.40 -28.24 -38.15
N THR A 750 -2.67 -29.23 -38.61
CA THR A 750 -2.00 -30.22 -37.75
C THR A 750 -0.61 -29.73 -37.27
N VAL A 751 0.02 -28.83 -37.99
CA VAL A 751 1.36 -28.30 -37.69
C VAL A 751 1.30 -27.27 -36.54
N GLU A 752 0.22 -26.52 -36.40
CA GLU A 752 -0.01 -25.61 -35.27
C GLU A 752 -0.24 -26.35 -33.95
N LYS A 753 -0.83 -27.55 -33.99
CA LYS A 753 -1.08 -28.36 -32.80
C LYS A 753 0.20 -28.98 -32.21
N ILE A 754 1.18 -29.27 -33.03
CA ILE A 754 2.45 -29.88 -32.61
C ILE A 754 3.37 -28.79 -31.98
N ASN A 755 3.32 -27.55 -32.46
CA ASN A 755 4.09 -26.43 -31.91
C ASN A 755 3.51 -25.91 -30.58
N ASP A 756 2.21 -25.94 -30.37
CA ASP A 756 1.58 -25.56 -29.10
C ASP A 756 1.77 -26.59 -27.98
N GLY A 757 1.97 -27.85 -28.30
CA GLY A 757 2.19 -28.92 -27.32
C GLY A 757 3.56 -28.93 -26.65
N TRP A 758 4.57 -28.29 -27.26
CA TRP A 758 5.95 -28.23 -26.74
C TRP A 758 6.26 -27.00 -25.90
N ARG A 759 5.41 -25.95 -25.95
CA ARG A 759 5.58 -24.71 -25.19
C ARG A 759 5.18 -24.80 -23.72
N TYR A 760 4.50 -25.87 -23.31
CA TYR A 760 3.96 -25.98 -21.93
C TYR A 760 4.76 -26.89 -21.00
N SER A 761 6.00 -27.27 -21.34
CA SER A 761 6.63 -28.40 -20.68
C SER A 761 7.75 -28.13 -19.68
N ILE A 762 8.09 -26.90 -19.37
CA ILE A 762 9.04 -26.62 -18.29
C ILE A 762 8.60 -25.34 -17.58
N PHE A 763 7.99 -25.47 -16.41
CA PHE A 763 7.69 -24.38 -15.48
C PHE A 763 7.16 -23.09 -16.15
N SER A 764 6.35 -23.20 -17.19
CA SER A 764 5.61 -22.07 -17.70
C SER A 764 4.50 -21.76 -16.72
N ILE A 765 4.79 -20.88 -15.78
CA ILE A 765 3.80 -20.17 -14.98
C ILE A 765 3.10 -19.13 -15.87
N ASP A 766 3.10 -19.31 -17.19
CA ASP A 766 2.64 -18.32 -18.17
C ASP A 766 1.19 -17.83 -18.01
N ASN A 767 0.44 -18.44 -17.11
CA ASN A 767 -0.91 -17.98 -16.77
C ASN A 767 -1.12 -17.68 -15.30
N TYR A 768 -0.05 -17.76 -14.45
CA TYR A 768 -0.21 -17.56 -13.01
C TYR A 768 0.94 -16.74 -12.44
N LYS A 769 0.81 -15.44 -12.51
CA LYS A 769 1.62 -14.49 -11.77
C LYS A 769 0.92 -14.19 -10.44
N ILE A 770 1.65 -14.25 -9.37
CA ILE A 770 1.20 -13.76 -8.05
C ILE A 770 1.14 -12.27 -8.07
#